data_a4c9f7961b419270237c6c02628a378f
#
_entry.id   a4c9f7961b419270237c6c02628a378f
#
_cell.length_a   1.000
_cell.length_b   1.000
_cell.length_c   1.000
_cell.angle_alpha   90.00
_cell.angle_beta   90.00
_cell.angle_gamma   90.00
#
_symmetry.space_group_name_H-M   'P 1'
#
loop_
_entity.id
_entity.type
_entity.pdbx_description
1 polymer ?
#
loop_
_entity_poly.entity_id
_entity_poly.type
_entity_poly.pdbx_seq_one_letter_code
_entity_poly.pdbx_strand_id
1 'polypeptide(L)'
;MELDSRLSRLEVACEQLLREIREIRSAVVEEAQAERSVAQQSATVRSESREFPPHQPAQPPRSRNREQNLDLYMSLFVGRQDVYAYAWENVAKGTKGWAPAREYAPGKEKEEKAFLPLTRDIIRRHMWDENASHKGIYVMLPGDRCTLLVCDFDDGDWRADARAYVEVAWALGLDPLLELSRSGDGAHVWLFFEKPVSAALARRLGYRLVEEAAEKRPDLRLHSLDRFFPSQDTLPVKAKKKAARLGNLIALPLHLGSWKSKRTTVFVDPETFEEYADQFGRLAEVRRVPVEKLEELTDTEAPSQIVLGGGEEPPKREPYARIVKGEKVTLRVGERIAVPGDVDKRVLAELKWRATIPNPEFYRKQNSRLSTYGTPRIIRRYTEDGELSIPRGLVDVARRVLTTAGYEVTVSRPRPARKIDVGFTGTLRPRQRKAVNAMEKDPIGILLADPGQGKTVMACALIGRRKVRTAIIVHRRELKTQWEKRLEKFLSTTEEIEVFSQQKLARQGAELLRGFDQIIVDECHAAVGPRAEAAFEDVRARYWVGLTATNYRYDRLDRLITFQFGPVRAQLPAEVTARRDVVVHRTEFDSDAVDIAGLYNELAVDLTRNLQVAADVVEALSGGHSCLVLVNRLDALSNIESNIRELCTAGGVTVPVVSLSGASSPEDRERVRDVVGRGQACLVAMGQSAGEGVDMPSMDTLFLAAPFRFKGLAIQYTGRVTRDPNRDAVVHDYVDANVPMLVQMMSGRHSALKKTGWEIVKDAS
;
A
#
# COMPACT_ATOMS: atom_id res chain seq x y z
N MET A 1 32.35 -35.38 -39.74
CA MET A 1 31.55 -36.62 -39.66
C MET A 1 31.01 -36.93 -38.25
N GLU A 2 31.83 -36.97 -37.18
CA GLU A 2 31.30 -37.32 -35.81
C GLU A 2 30.52 -36.20 -35.16
N LEU A 3 30.92 -34.92 -35.39
CA LEU A 3 30.19 -33.75 -34.96
C LEU A 3 28.86 -33.56 -35.69
N ASP A 4 28.83 -33.75 -36.99
CA ASP A 4 27.60 -33.65 -37.82
C ASP A 4 26.57 -34.72 -37.44
N SER A 5 27.03 -35.93 -37.13
CA SER A 5 26.16 -37.01 -36.66
C SER A 5 25.60 -36.75 -35.23
N ARG A 6 26.32 -35.98 -34.40
CA ARG A 6 25.83 -35.53 -33.08
C ARG A 6 24.84 -34.38 -33.22
N LEU A 7 25.12 -33.41 -34.09
CA LEU A 7 24.19 -32.30 -34.38
C LEU A 7 22.86 -32.84 -34.93
N SER A 8 22.88 -33.71 -35.93
CA SER A 8 21.65 -34.30 -36.49
C SER A 8 20.83 -35.08 -35.45
N ARG A 9 21.50 -35.76 -34.51
CA ARG A 9 20.78 -36.46 -33.40
C ARG A 9 20.16 -35.48 -32.41
N LEU A 10 20.80 -34.33 -32.12
CA LEU A 10 20.25 -33.28 -31.28
C LEU A 10 19.08 -32.55 -31.94
N GLU A 11 19.17 -32.31 -33.27
CA GLU A 11 18.08 -31.72 -34.04
C GLU A 11 16.82 -32.58 -34.01
N VAL A 12 16.97 -33.88 -34.23
CA VAL A 12 15.86 -34.86 -34.18
C VAL A 12 15.26 -34.93 -32.75
N ALA A 13 16.09 -34.91 -31.72
CA ALA A 13 15.62 -34.90 -30.33
C ALA A 13 14.89 -33.61 -29.96
N CYS A 14 15.36 -32.45 -30.42
CA CYS A 14 14.68 -31.18 -30.26
C CYS A 14 13.32 -31.12 -30.96
N GLU A 15 13.22 -31.63 -32.19
CA GLU A 15 11.96 -31.70 -32.91
C GLU A 15 10.94 -32.64 -32.24
N GLN A 16 11.42 -33.71 -31.63
CA GLN A 16 10.57 -34.64 -30.89
C GLN A 16 10.04 -34.00 -29.60
N LEU A 17 10.88 -33.32 -28.84
CA LEU A 17 10.48 -32.54 -27.64
C LEU A 17 9.51 -31.44 -28.00
N LEU A 18 9.72 -30.72 -29.08
CA LEU A 18 8.80 -29.68 -29.55
C LEU A 18 7.44 -30.22 -29.99
N ARG A 19 7.36 -31.46 -30.44
CA ARG A 19 6.11 -32.17 -30.74
C ARG A 19 5.36 -32.51 -29.45
N GLU A 20 6.03 -33.09 -28.48
CA GLU A 20 5.44 -33.45 -27.18
C GLU A 20 4.93 -32.20 -26.43
N ILE A 21 5.68 -31.11 -26.46
CA ILE A 21 5.24 -29.83 -25.88
C ILE A 21 3.98 -29.27 -26.55
N ARG A 22 3.84 -29.43 -27.87
CA ARG A 22 2.63 -29.02 -28.61
C ARG A 22 1.42 -29.87 -28.26
N GLU A 23 1.60 -31.19 -28.10
CA GLU A 23 0.53 -32.11 -27.69
C GLU A 23 0.05 -31.80 -26.25
N ILE A 24 0.97 -31.58 -25.31
CA ILE A 24 0.64 -31.18 -23.95
C ILE A 24 -0.09 -29.83 -23.93
N ARG A 25 0.35 -28.87 -24.73
CA ARG A 25 -0.34 -27.58 -24.85
C ARG A 25 -1.76 -27.72 -25.42
N SER A 26 -1.99 -28.58 -26.38
CA SER A 26 -3.31 -28.81 -26.94
C SER A 26 -4.25 -29.43 -25.89
N ALA A 27 -3.77 -30.42 -25.15
CA ALA A 27 -4.54 -31.09 -24.10
C ALA A 27 -4.93 -30.12 -22.98
N VAL A 28 -4.01 -29.24 -22.53
CA VAL A 28 -4.28 -28.21 -21.50
C VAL A 28 -5.30 -27.17 -22.00
N VAL A 29 -5.28 -26.82 -23.29
CA VAL A 29 -6.26 -25.89 -23.86
C VAL A 29 -7.65 -26.51 -23.96
N GLU A 30 -7.74 -27.78 -24.30
CA GLU A 30 -9.00 -28.54 -24.36
C GLU A 30 -9.61 -28.72 -22.97
N GLU A 31 -8.80 -29.02 -21.96
CA GLU A 31 -9.24 -29.13 -20.57
C GLU A 31 -9.76 -27.77 -20.01
N ALA A 32 -9.05 -26.67 -20.30
CA ALA A 32 -9.48 -25.32 -19.94
C ALA A 32 -10.74 -24.85 -20.69
N GLN A 33 -10.99 -25.33 -21.91
CA GLN A 33 -12.22 -25.06 -22.65
C GLN A 33 -13.40 -25.86 -22.11
N ALA A 34 -13.18 -27.11 -21.71
CA ALA A 34 -14.18 -27.95 -21.05
C ALA A 34 -14.63 -27.35 -19.71
N GLU A 35 -13.69 -26.88 -18.90
CA GLU A 35 -14.00 -26.18 -17.63
C GLU A 35 -14.79 -24.89 -17.84
N ARG A 36 -14.47 -24.10 -18.88
CA ARG A 36 -15.23 -22.88 -19.22
C ARG A 36 -16.65 -23.18 -19.71
N SER A 37 -16.85 -24.27 -20.42
CA SER A 37 -18.16 -24.71 -20.89
C SER A 37 -19.08 -25.12 -19.73
N VAL A 38 -18.53 -25.83 -18.73
CA VAL A 38 -19.25 -26.21 -17.51
C VAL A 38 -19.57 -24.97 -16.64
N ALA A 39 -18.65 -23.99 -16.58
CA ALA A 39 -18.86 -22.75 -15.85
C ALA A 39 -19.94 -21.86 -16.52
N GLN A 40 -19.99 -21.82 -17.86
CA GLN A 40 -21.01 -21.05 -18.59
C GLN A 40 -22.41 -21.65 -18.48
N GLN A 41 -22.54 -22.97 -18.44
CA GLN A 41 -23.84 -23.61 -18.20
C GLN A 41 -24.35 -23.42 -16.77
N SER A 42 -23.46 -23.20 -15.80
CA SER A 42 -23.85 -22.89 -14.42
C SER A 42 -24.23 -21.40 -14.19
N ALA A 43 -23.81 -20.51 -15.07
CA ALA A 43 -24.06 -19.06 -14.94
C ALA A 43 -25.44 -18.62 -15.47
N THR A 44 -26.11 -19.44 -16.30
CA THR A 44 -27.39 -19.08 -16.93
C THR A 44 -28.62 -19.35 -16.05
N VAL A 45 -28.44 -19.87 -14.83
CA VAL A 45 -29.57 -20.25 -13.94
C VAL A 45 -29.70 -19.36 -12.71
N ARG A 46 -28.90 -18.31 -12.55
CA ARG A 46 -28.97 -17.44 -11.35
C ARG A 46 -28.97 -15.94 -11.66
N SER A 47 -30.09 -15.44 -12.16
CA SER A 47 -30.45 -14.04 -12.02
C SER A 47 -31.86 -13.92 -11.42
N GLU A 48 -31.94 -14.19 -10.14
CA GLU A 48 -33.08 -13.73 -9.32
C GLU A 48 -32.49 -13.15 -8.02
N SER A 49 -32.62 -11.85 -7.88
CA SER A 49 -32.33 -11.07 -6.68
C SER A 49 -33.21 -11.54 -5.54
N ARG A 50 -32.64 -12.23 -4.54
CA ARG A 50 -33.30 -12.49 -3.26
C ARG A 50 -32.87 -11.45 -2.24
N GLU A 51 -33.78 -10.56 -1.89
CA GLU A 51 -33.77 -9.79 -0.64
C GLU A 51 -33.74 -10.77 0.55
N PHE A 52 -32.86 -10.51 1.50
CA PHE A 52 -32.78 -11.31 2.72
C PHE A 52 -33.85 -10.86 3.71
N PRO A 53 -34.67 -11.76 4.24
CA PRO A 53 -35.65 -11.44 5.28
C PRO A 53 -34.95 -11.21 6.63
N PRO A 54 -35.55 -10.38 7.51
CA PRO A 54 -35.04 -10.17 8.87
C PRO A 54 -35.12 -11.45 9.68
N HIS A 55 -34.28 -11.57 10.70
CA HIS A 55 -34.15 -12.70 11.61
C HIS A 55 -35.50 -13.27 12.02
N GLN A 56 -35.85 -14.46 11.53
CA GLN A 56 -36.84 -15.28 12.17
C GLN A 56 -36.14 -16.27 13.11
N PRO A 57 -36.61 -16.48 14.32
CA PRO A 57 -36.05 -17.48 15.22
C PRO A 57 -36.18 -18.86 14.60
N ALA A 58 -35.06 -19.54 14.45
CA ALA A 58 -34.97 -20.88 13.89
C ALA A 58 -35.69 -21.89 14.83
N GLN A 59 -36.23 -22.95 14.24
CA GLN A 59 -36.83 -24.08 14.96
C GLN A 59 -35.84 -24.64 16.00
N PRO A 60 -36.33 -25.17 17.15
CA PRO A 60 -35.47 -25.66 18.23
C PRO A 60 -34.48 -26.70 17.69
N PRO A 61 -33.17 -26.56 17.97
CA PRO A 61 -32.16 -27.42 17.44
C PRO A 61 -32.35 -28.87 17.90
N ARG A 62 -32.17 -29.82 16.96
CA ARG A 62 -32.05 -31.24 17.32
C ARG A 62 -30.91 -31.38 18.32
N SER A 63 -31.12 -32.00 19.48
CA SER A 63 -30.12 -32.17 20.52
C SER A 63 -28.89 -32.92 19.93
N ARG A 64 -27.79 -32.19 19.78
CA ARG A 64 -26.52 -32.77 19.36
C ARG A 64 -25.84 -33.49 20.51
N ASN A 65 -25.26 -34.65 20.22
CA ASN A 65 -24.45 -35.35 21.20
C ASN A 65 -23.01 -34.76 21.27
N ARG A 66 -22.22 -35.16 22.27
CA ARG A 66 -20.86 -34.64 22.46
C ARG A 66 -19.94 -34.88 21.25
N GLU A 67 -20.06 -36.02 20.57
CA GLU A 67 -19.21 -36.30 19.39
C GLU A 67 -19.59 -35.42 18.19
N GLN A 68 -20.86 -35.18 17.98
CA GLN A 68 -21.33 -34.25 16.93
C GLN A 68 -20.89 -32.80 17.22
N ASN A 69 -20.87 -32.40 18.49
CA ASN A 69 -20.36 -31.09 18.90
C ASN A 69 -18.84 -31.00 18.71
N LEU A 70 -18.09 -32.08 18.95
CA LEU A 70 -16.67 -32.16 18.69
C LEU A 70 -16.35 -32.03 17.21
N ASP A 71 -17.11 -32.74 16.34
CA ASP A 71 -16.94 -32.66 14.89
C ASP A 71 -17.23 -31.24 14.37
N LEU A 72 -18.30 -30.63 14.82
CA LEU A 72 -18.65 -29.25 14.50
C LEU A 72 -17.53 -28.31 14.91
N TYR A 73 -17.08 -28.39 16.15
CA TYR A 73 -16.01 -27.56 16.67
C TYR A 73 -14.72 -27.67 15.83
N MET A 74 -14.28 -28.91 15.59
CA MET A 74 -13.09 -29.18 14.79
C MET A 74 -13.21 -28.73 13.33
N SER A 75 -14.43 -28.69 12.79
CA SER A 75 -14.68 -28.20 11.43
C SER A 75 -14.61 -26.68 11.30
N LEU A 76 -14.81 -25.93 12.39
CA LEU A 76 -14.76 -24.46 12.42
C LEU A 76 -13.37 -23.95 12.81
N PHE A 77 -12.82 -24.46 13.92
CA PHE A 77 -11.55 -23.99 14.47
C PHE A 77 -10.35 -24.71 13.85
N VAL A 78 -10.23 -24.62 12.51
CA VAL A 78 -9.18 -25.29 11.75
C VAL A 78 -7.92 -24.42 11.74
N GLY A 79 -6.90 -24.88 12.46
CA GLY A 79 -5.53 -24.38 12.39
C GLY A 79 -4.57 -25.47 11.94
N ARG A 80 -3.27 -25.31 12.22
CA ARG A 80 -2.26 -26.33 11.98
C ARG A 80 -2.61 -27.60 12.76
N GLN A 81 -2.53 -28.74 12.07
CA GLN A 81 -2.83 -30.04 12.66
C GLN A 81 -1.59 -30.74 13.23
N ASP A 82 -0.40 -30.33 12.77
CA ASP A 82 0.90 -30.89 13.19
C ASP A 82 1.42 -30.32 14.51
N VAL A 83 0.75 -29.27 15.04
CA VAL A 83 1.13 -28.60 16.28
C VAL A 83 -0.05 -27.88 16.93
N TYR A 84 -0.09 -27.89 18.24
CA TYR A 84 -0.96 -27.02 19.02
C TYR A 84 -0.19 -26.26 20.10
N ALA A 85 -0.79 -25.20 20.65
CA ALA A 85 -0.25 -24.48 21.79
C ALA A 85 -1.02 -24.83 23.08
N TYR A 86 -0.38 -24.69 24.22
CA TYR A 86 -0.99 -24.79 25.53
C TYR A 86 -0.56 -23.63 26.44
N ALA A 87 -1.49 -23.20 27.28
CA ALA A 87 -1.20 -22.25 28.34
C ALA A 87 -0.46 -22.95 29.48
N TRP A 88 0.57 -22.29 30.01
CA TRP A 88 1.32 -22.76 31.18
C TRP A 88 1.46 -21.64 32.21
N GLU A 89 1.55 -22.04 33.48
CA GLU A 89 1.78 -21.14 34.60
C GLU A 89 2.84 -21.75 35.55
N ASN A 90 3.79 -20.94 35.92
CA ASN A 90 4.77 -21.28 36.95
C ASN A 90 4.46 -20.46 38.20
N VAL A 91 3.71 -21.07 39.10
CA VAL A 91 3.23 -20.43 40.34
C VAL A 91 4.40 -19.96 41.21
N ALA A 92 5.52 -20.72 41.28
CA ALA A 92 6.68 -20.36 42.08
C ALA A 92 7.42 -19.11 41.60
N LYS A 93 7.35 -18.81 40.29
CA LYS A 93 8.01 -17.63 39.67
C LYS A 93 6.98 -16.54 39.26
N GLY A 94 5.69 -16.73 39.48
CA GLY A 94 4.65 -15.82 39.07
C GLY A 94 4.60 -15.57 37.53
N THR A 95 5.12 -16.48 36.72
CA THR A 95 5.18 -16.35 35.27
C THR A 95 4.20 -17.26 34.58
N LYS A 96 3.51 -16.74 33.55
CA LYS A 96 2.56 -17.48 32.73
C LYS A 96 2.80 -17.19 31.24
N GLY A 97 2.36 -18.08 30.36
CA GLY A 97 2.55 -17.89 28.94
C GLY A 97 1.98 -19.03 28.10
N TRP A 98 2.30 -18.98 26.82
CA TRP A 98 1.92 -20.00 25.85
C TRP A 98 3.16 -20.67 25.26
N ALA A 99 3.08 -21.97 25.01
CA ALA A 99 4.14 -22.74 24.39
C ALA A 99 3.57 -23.74 23.37
N PRO A 100 4.30 -24.00 22.25
CA PRO A 100 3.96 -25.11 21.38
C PRO A 100 4.18 -26.45 22.13
N ALA A 101 3.23 -27.36 21.95
CA ALA A 101 3.31 -28.70 22.51
C ALA A 101 4.42 -29.50 21.81
N ARG A 102 5.26 -30.18 22.62
CA ARG A 102 6.40 -30.95 22.14
C ARG A 102 6.49 -32.29 22.85
N GLU A 103 7.12 -33.26 22.21
CA GLU A 103 7.39 -34.57 22.79
C GLU A 103 8.20 -34.46 24.11
N TYR A 104 7.93 -35.38 25.01
CA TYR A 104 8.79 -35.57 26.17
C TYR A 104 10.02 -36.37 25.74
N ALA A 105 11.17 -35.71 25.61
CA ALA A 105 12.43 -36.33 25.22
C ALA A 105 13.53 -35.79 26.15
N PRO A 106 13.81 -36.49 27.29
CA PRO A 106 14.87 -36.12 28.23
C PRO A 106 16.23 -36.17 27.50
N GLY A 107 17.10 -35.17 27.76
CA GLY A 107 18.40 -35.06 27.11
C GLY A 107 18.45 -34.36 25.76
N LYS A 108 17.33 -34.12 25.09
CA LYS A 108 17.30 -33.29 23.89
C LYS A 108 17.07 -31.81 24.24
N GLU A 109 17.70 -30.91 23.49
CA GLU A 109 17.39 -29.48 23.59
C GLU A 109 15.95 -29.19 23.14
N LYS A 110 15.38 -28.09 23.66
CA LYS A 110 13.97 -27.72 23.41
C LYS A 110 13.66 -27.58 21.90
N GLU A 111 14.60 -27.07 21.13
CA GLU A 111 14.47 -26.87 19.69
C GLU A 111 14.51 -28.16 18.87
N GLU A 112 15.09 -29.22 19.40
CA GLU A 112 15.22 -30.54 18.73
C GLU A 112 13.99 -31.42 18.93
N LYS A 113 13.16 -31.13 19.93
CA LYS A 113 11.95 -31.93 20.23
C LYS A 113 10.90 -31.74 19.14
N ALA A 114 10.26 -32.83 18.72
CA ALA A 114 9.18 -32.80 17.74
C ALA A 114 7.94 -32.11 18.31
N PHE A 115 7.16 -31.47 17.45
CA PHE A 115 5.87 -30.93 17.82
C PHE A 115 4.84 -32.06 17.96
N LEU A 116 3.86 -31.88 18.83
CA LEU A 116 2.76 -32.81 19.02
C LEU A 116 1.54 -32.36 18.19
N PRO A 117 0.88 -33.28 17.47
CA PRO A 117 -0.28 -32.96 16.63
C PRO A 117 -1.51 -32.61 17.47
N LEU A 118 -2.38 -31.78 16.89
CA LEU A 118 -3.70 -31.47 17.45
C LEU A 118 -4.66 -32.62 17.17
N THR A 119 -4.99 -33.43 18.18
CA THR A 119 -5.88 -34.57 18.06
C THR A 119 -7.27 -34.30 18.60
N ARG A 120 -8.26 -35.15 18.21
CA ARG A 120 -9.62 -35.11 18.78
C ARG A 120 -9.62 -35.19 20.30
N ASP A 121 -8.75 -36.01 20.89
CA ASP A 121 -8.66 -36.16 22.36
C ASP A 121 -8.16 -34.87 23.03
N ILE A 122 -7.23 -34.16 22.44
CA ILE A 122 -6.74 -32.85 22.93
C ILE A 122 -7.87 -31.83 22.95
N ILE A 123 -8.69 -31.76 21.88
CA ILE A 123 -9.85 -30.85 21.81
C ILE A 123 -10.96 -31.33 22.78
N ARG A 124 -11.20 -32.63 22.85
CA ARG A 124 -12.17 -33.19 23.80
C ARG A 124 -11.84 -32.80 25.25
N ARG A 125 -10.56 -32.93 25.66
CA ARG A 125 -10.12 -32.51 27.00
C ARG A 125 -10.26 -31.01 27.18
N HIS A 126 -9.90 -30.23 26.20
CA HIS A 126 -10.05 -28.77 26.25
C HIS A 126 -11.50 -28.35 26.57
N MET A 127 -12.50 -28.99 25.92
CA MET A 127 -13.90 -28.62 26.05
C MET A 127 -14.59 -29.22 27.26
N TRP A 128 -14.14 -30.41 27.76
CA TRP A 128 -14.92 -31.16 28.77
C TRP A 128 -14.12 -31.64 29.98
N ASP A 129 -12.83 -31.29 30.08
CA ASP A 129 -12.01 -31.55 31.27
C ASP A 129 -11.59 -30.19 31.87
N GLU A 130 -12.13 -29.90 33.07
CA GLU A 130 -11.85 -28.60 33.72
C GLU A 130 -10.41 -28.44 34.18
N ASN A 131 -9.69 -29.55 34.37
CA ASN A 131 -8.28 -29.58 34.78
C ASN A 131 -7.31 -29.52 33.56
N ALA A 132 -7.85 -29.58 32.33
CA ALA A 132 -7.02 -29.49 31.15
C ALA A 132 -6.45 -28.07 31.01
N SER A 133 -5.18 -27.95 30.62
CA SER A 133 -4.63 -26.65 30.27
C SER A 133 -5.34 -26.08 29.01
N HIS A 134 -5.58 -24.79 29.00
CA HIS A 134 -6.17 -24.10 27.86
C HIS A 134 -5.34 -24.33 26.60
N LYS A 135 -5.98 -24.72 25.49
CA LYS A 135 -5.31 -24.97 24.20
C LYS A 135 -5.45 -23.78 23.26
N GLY A 136 -4.53 -23.69 22.31
CA GLY A 136 -4.54 -22.69 21.25
C GLY A 136 -4.11 -23.32 19.93
N ILE A 137 -4.51 -22.70 18.82
CA ILE A 137 -4.16 -23.12 17.47
C ILE A 137 -3.29 -22.09 16.78
N TYR A 138 -2.44 -22.55 15.87
CA TYR A 138 -1.71 -21.72 14.93
C TYR A 138 -2.54 -21.57 13.66
N VAL A 139 -3.01 -20.36 13.40
CA VAL A 139 -3.99 -20.07 12.35
C VAL A 139 -3.41 -20.21 10.94
N MET A 140 -2.13 -19.92 10.79
CA MET A 140 -1.43 -19.99 9.50
C MET A 140 -1.16 -21.44 9.08
N LEU A 141 -1.81 -21.88 8.02
CA LEU A 141 -1.55 -23.16 7.36
C LEU A 141 -0.34 -23.08 6.42
N PRO A 142 0.26 -24.23 6.03
CA PRO A 142 1.26 -24.26 4.96
C PRO A 142 0.78 -23.57 3.68
N GLY A 143 1.68 -22.85 2.99
CA GLY A 143 1.33 -22.06 1.80
C GLY A 143 0.63 -20.74 2.12
N ASP A 144 0.87 -20.18 3.32
CA ASP A 144 0.37 -18.87 3.75
C ASP A 144 -1.15 -18.71 3.68
N ARG A 145 -1.87 -19.77 4.03
CA ARG A 145 -3.33 -19.85 3.98
C ARG A 145 -3.94 -19.88 5.39
N CYS A 146 -5.22 -19.58 5.49
CA CYS A 146 -6.00 -19.70 6.73
C CYS A 146 -7.46 -20.05 6.42
N THR A 147 -8.17 -20.61 7.38
CA THR A 147 -9.60 -20.95 7.28
C THR A 147 -10.49 -20.03 8.11
N LEU A 148 -9.87 -19.12 8.85
CA LEU A 148 -10.58 -18.20 9.74
C LEU A 148 -9.80 -16.87 9.84
N LEU A 149 -10.55 -15.84 10.20
CA LEU A 149 -10.03 -14.53 10.59
C LEU A 149 -10.55 -14.22 11.99
N VAL A 150 -9.66 -13.82 12.88
CA VAL A 150 -10.05 -13.36 14.22
C VAL A 150 -9.55 -11.94 14.43
N CYS A 151 -10.41 -11.10 14.96
CA CYS A 151 -10.06 -9.76 15.41
C CYS A 151 -10.06 -9.75 16.94
N ASP A 152 -8.94 -9.33 17.54
CA ASP A 152 -8.70 -9.32 18.97
C ASP A 152 -8.89 -7.90 19.52
N PHE A 153 -9.76 -7.73 20.50
CA PHE A 153 -10.09 -6.47 21.16
C PHE A 153 -9.73 -6.57 22.63
N ASP A 154 -8.72 -5.83 23.06
CA ASP A 154 -8.26 -5.74 24.46
C ASP A 154 -8.20 -4.27 24.89
N ASP A 155 -8.34 -4.01 26.19
CA ASP A 155 -8.26 -2.68 26.80
C ASP A 155 -9.33 -1.67 26.34
N GLY A 156 -9.44 -0.54 27.01
CA GLY A 156 -10.31 0.57 26.64
C GLY A 156 -11.80 0.20 26.60
N ASP A 157 -12.53 0.76 25.64
CA ASP A 157 -13.96 0.47 25.41
C ASP A 157 -14.14 -0.67 24.38
N TRP A 158 -13.50 -1.81 24.63
CA TRP A 158 -13.50 -2.95 23.72
C TRP A 158 -14.93 -3.45 23.39
N ARG A 159 -15.90 -3.28 24.30
CA ARG A 159 -17.28 -3.68 24.03
C ARG A 159 -17.91 -2.88 22.90
N ALA A 160 -17.76 -1.56 22.95
CA ALA A 160 -18.28 -0.70 21.90
C ALA A 160 -17.55 -0.92 20.57
N ASP A 161 -16.22 -1.13 20.62
CA ASP A 161 -15.39 -1.37 19.46
C ASP A 161 -15.72 -2.72 18.79
N ALA A 162 -15.82 -3.80 19.57
CA ALA A 162 -16.18 -5.12 19.06
C ALA A 162 -17.60 -5.15 18.49
N ARG A 163 -18.57 -4.50 19.17
CA ARG A 163 -19.94 -4.35 18.66
C ARG A 163 -19.96 -3.65 17.31
N ALA A 164 -19.30 -2.51 17.17
CA ALA A 164 -19.27 -1.78 15.91
C ALA A 164 -18.65 -2.58 14.77
N TYR A 165 -17.61 -3.37 15.07
CA TYR A 165 -17.01 -4.28 14.11
C TYR A 165 -17.99 -5.38 13.66
N VAL A 166 -18.72 -5.97 14.60
CA VAL A 166 -19.77 -6.98 14.31
C VAL A 166 -20.90 -6.38 13.48
N GLU A 167 -21.40 -5.19 13.83
CA GLU A 167 -22.45 -4.50 13.08
C GLU A 167 -22.06 -4.22 11.63
N VAL A 168 -20.80 -3.85 11.39
CA VAL A 168 -20.27 -3.68 10.03
C VAL A 168 -20.20 -5.01 9.29
N ALA A 169 -19.72 -6.06 9.95
CA ALA A 169 -19.69 -7.39 9.34
C ALA A 169 -21.09 -7.86 8.93
N TRP A 170 -22.10 -7.67 9.79
CA TRP A 170 -23.51 -7.96 9.46
C TRP A 170 -24.01 -7.13 8.28
N ALA A 171 -23.71 -5.84 8.23
CA ALA A 171 -24.10 -4.97 7.12
C ALA A 171 -23.51 -5.40 5.77
N LEU A 172 -22.37 -6.08 5.78
CA LEU A 172 -21.73 -6.67 4.60
C LEU A 172 -22.20 -8.13 4.32
N GLY A 173 -23.17 -8.62 5.08
CA GLY A 173 -23.73 -9.97 4.92
C GLY A 173 -22.86 -11.09 5.49
N LEU A 174 -21.89 -10.76 6.33
CA LEU A 174 -21.03 -11.71 7.06
C LEU A 174 -21.71 -12.14 8.37
N ASP A 175 -21.29 -13.27 8.94
CA ASP A 175 -21.83 -13.83 10.17
C ASP A 175 -20.72 -14.04 11.22
N PRO A 176 -20.26 -12.97 11.90
CA PRO A 176 -19.24 -13.04 12.92
C PRO A 176 -19.76 -13.64 14.22
N LEU A 177 -18.87 -14.31 14.96
CA LEU A 177 -19.11 -14.75 16.34
C LEU A 177 -18.27 -13.90 17.30
N LEU A 178 -18.89 -13.36 18.34
CA LEU A 178 -18.23 -12.64 19.42
C LEU A 178 -17.97 -13.57 20.60
N GLU A 179 -16.70 -13.70 21.00
CA GLU A 179 -16.24 -14.49 22.14
C GLU A 179 -15.68 -13.57 23.22
N LEU A 180 -16.01 -13.80 24.48
CA LEU A 180 -15.29 -13.18 25.60
C LEU A 180 -13.89 -13.79 25.72
N SER A 181 -12.85 -12.97 25.73
CA SER A 181 -11.47 -13.44 25.86
C SER A 181 -11.23 -14.11 27.23
N ARG A 182 -10.14 -14.86 27.34
CA ARG A 182 -9.79 -15.58 28.59
C ARG A 182 -9.62 -14.66 29.81
N SER A 183 -9.20 -13.44 29.63
CA SER A 183 -9.05 -12.45 30.70
C SER A 183 -10.42 -12.01 31.27
N GLY A 184 -11.42 -11.94 30.40
CA GLY A 184 -12.72 -11.31 30.66
C GLY A 184 -12.74 -9.81 30.34
N ASP A 185 -11.57 -9.22 30.08
CA ASP A 185 -11.38 -7.79 29.79
C ASP A 185 -11.08 -7.52 28.30
N GLY A 186 -11.63 -8.38 27.43
CA GLY A 186 -11.48 -8.28 25.98
C GLY A 186 -12.38 -9.27 25.25
N ALA A 187 -12.33 -9.23 23.93
CA ALA A 187 -13.15 -10.09 23.07
C ALA A 187 -12.42 -10.49 21.80
N HIS A 188 -12.78 -11.64 21.25
CA HIS A 188 -12.39 -12.08 19.92
C HIS A 188 -13.61 -12.11 19.01
N VAL A 189 -13.51 -11.52 17.82
CA VAL A 189 -14.53 -11.62 16.77
C VAL A 189 -14.04 -12.57 15.70
N TRP A 190 -14.76 -13.68 15.52
CA TRP A 190 -14.40 -14.79 14.65
C TRP A 190 -15.20 -14.76 13.35
N LEU A 191 -14.51 -14.93 12.21
CA LEU A 191 -15.10 -15.18 10.90
C LEU A 191 -14.48 -16.46 10.32
N PHE A 192 -15.30 -17.30 9.72
CA PHE A 192 -14.88 -18.60 9.17
C PHE A 192 -15.04 -18.60 7.66
N PHE A 193 -14.08 -19.16 6.93
CA PHE A 193 -14.12 -19.28 5.46
C PHE A 193 -14.57 -20.69 5.07
N GLU A 194 -15.26 -20.81 3.93
CA GLU A 194 -15.67 -22.11 3.41
C GLU A 194 -14.49 -22.98 3.01
N LYS A 195 -13.46 -22.36 2.42
CA LYS A 195 -12.21 -22.99 1.98
C LYS A 195 -11.01 -22.22 2.51
N PRO A 196 -9.82 -22.84 2.60
CA PRO A 196 -8.63 -22.10 2.96
C PRO A 196 -8.32 -20.99 1.95
N VAL A 197 -8.18 -19.74 2.42
CA VAL A 197 -7.86 -18.55 1.64
C VAL A 197 -6.46 -18.02 1.97
N SER A 198 -5.89 -17.12 1.16
CA SER A 198 -4.60 -16.52 1.51
C SER A 198 -4.75 -15.64 2.77
N ALA A 199 -3.76 -15.70 3.66
CA ALA A 199 -3.73 -14.86 4.87
C ALA A 199 -3.80 -13.36 4.55
N ALA A 200 -3.17 -12.95 3.44
CA ALA A 200 -3.23 -11.57 2.96
C ALA A 200 -4.66 -11.14 2.59
N LEU A 201 -5.46 -12.02 1.99
CA LEU A 201 -6.85 -11.76 1.62
C LEU A 201 -7.74 -11.65 2.88
N ALA A 202 -7.60 -12.60 3.81
CA ALA A 202 -8.32 -12.58 5.08
C ALA A 202 -8.02 -11.28 5.87
N ARG A 203 -6.77 -10.86 5.95
CA ARG A 203 -6.37 -9.63 6.64
C ARG A 203 -6.88 -8.37 5.95
N ARG A 204 -6.97 -8.35 4.61
CA ARG A 204 -7.60 -7.22 3.89
C ARG A 204 -9.05 -7.05 4.29
N LEU A 205 -9.81 -8.15 4.42
CA LEU A 205 -11.17 -8.10 4.95
C LEU A 205 -11.17 -7.53 6.37
N GLY A 206 -10.30 -8.02 7.26
CA GLY A 206 -10.20 -7.52 8.64
C GLY A 206 -9.96 -6.01 8.70
N TYR A 207 -9.02 -5.50 7.90
CA TYR A 207 -8.75 -4.05 7.83
C TYR A 207 -9.94 -3.26 7.29
N ARG A 208 -10.62 -3.76 6.26
CA ARG A 208 -11.82 -3.13 5.73
C ARG A 208 -12.91 -3.01 6.80
N LEU A 209 -13.17 -4.08 7.54
CA LEU A 209 -14.17 -4.06 8.61
C LEU A 209 -13.83 -3.04 9.70
N VAL A 210 -12.54 -2.92 10.08
CA VAL A 210 -12.07 -1.93 11.05
C VAL A 210 -12.25 -0.50 10.52
N GLU A 211 -11.92 -0.25 9.26
CA GLU A 211 -12.06 1.07 8.63
C GLU A 211 -13.53 1.48 8.56
N GLU A 212 -14.42 0.59 8.13
CA GLU A 212 -15.86 0.86 8.09
C GLU A 212 -16.48 1.01 9.50
N ALA A 213 -16.00 0.24 10.50
CA ALA A 213 -16.43 0.41 11.89
C ALA A 213 -16.03 1.78 12.44
N ALA A 214 -14.82 2.22 12.15
CA ALA A 214 -14.34 3.54 12.51
C ALA A 214 -15.10 4.68 11.80
N GLU A 215 -15.54 4.47 10.56
CA GLU A 215 -16.41 5.43 9.85
C GLU A 215 -17.80 5.55 10.49
N LYS A 216 -18.38 4.42 10.93
CA LYS A 216 -19.69 4.41 11.59
C LYS A 216 -19.67 5.01 13.01
N ARG A 217 -18.56 4.91 13.69
CA ARG A 217 -18.35 5.31 15.07
C ARG A 217 -17.12 6.22 15.19
N PRO A 218 -17.23 7.52 14.87
CA PRO A 218 -16.11 8.48 14.94
C PRO A 218 -15.54 8.67 16.36
N ASP A 219 -16.32 8.32 17.39
CA ASP A 219 -15.91 8.28 18.78
C ASP A 219 -15.05 7.06 19.14
N LEU A 220 -15.06 6.02 18.30
CA LEU A 220 -14.22 4.85 18.49
C LEU A 220 -12.75 5.23 18.34
N ARG A 221 -12.01 5.12 19.42
CA ARG A 221 -10.59 5.39 19.43
C ARG A 221 -9.77 4.24 18.84
N LEU A 222 -10.41 3.09 18.56
CA LEU A 222 -9.79 1.82 18.11
C LEU A 222 -8.57 1.42 18.96
N HIS A 223 -8.52 1.87 20.21
CA HIS A 223 -7.44 1.55 21.13
C HIS A 223 -7.51 0.09 21.56
N SER A 224 -8.72 -0.47 21.57
CA SER A 224 -8.98 -1.84 21.98
C SER A 224 -8.62 -2.88 20.93
N LEU A 225 -8.52 -2.51 19.65
CA LEU A 225 -8.10 -3.44 18.60
C LEU A 225 -6.61 -3.80 18.77
N ASP A 226 -6.28 -4.99 19.30
CA ASP A 226 -4.89 -5.42 19.47
C ASP A 226 -4.31 -5.99 18.17
N ARG A 227 -4.93 -7.00 17.57
CA ARG A 227 -4.41 -7.65 16.37
C ARG A 227 -5.44 -8.46 15.61
N PHE A 228 -5.02 -8.91 14.42
CA PHE A 228 -5.69 -9.97 13.66
C PHE A 228 -4.97 -11.30 13.76
N PHE A 229 -5.74 -12.39 13.64
CA PHE A 229 -5.22 -13.72 13.38
C PHE A 229 -5.81 -14.24 12.05
N PRO A 230 -5.00 -14.45 10.99
CA PRO A 230 -3.53 -14.36 10.98
C PRO A 230 -3.02 -12.93 11.15
N SER A 231 -1.88 -12.76 11.86
CA SER A 231 -1.27 -11.45 12.08
C SER A 231 -0.26 -11.03 11.00
N GLN A 232 0.04 -11.91 10.06
CA GLN A 232 1.02 -11.74 8.99
C GLN A 232 0.52 -12.36 7.69
N ASP A 233 1.01 -11.89 6.54
CA ASP A 233 0.60 -12.36 5.22
C ASP A 233 1.32 -13.67 4.84
N THR A 234 2.56 -13.86 5.30
CA THR A 234 3.41 -15.02 4.98
C THR A 234 4.13 -15.54 6.21
N LEU A 235 4.45 -16.83 6.22
CA LEU A 235 5.27 -17.45 7.25
C LEU A 235 6.77 -17.30 6.92
N PRO A 236 7.64 -17.06 7.92
CA PRO A 236 9.09 -17.01 7.67
C PRO A 236 9.60 -18.39 7.24
N VAL A 237 10.20 -18.48 6.06
CA VAL A 237 10.73 -19.74 5.51
C VAL A 237 11.99 -20.19 6.26
N LYS A 238 12.88 -19.25 6.58
CA LYS A 238 14.15 -19.50 7.27
C LYS A 238 14.19 -18.77 8.64
N ALA A 239 13.59 -19.32 9.66
CA ALA A 239 13.78 -18.81 11.03
C ALA A 239 14.74 -19.70 11.81
N LYS A 240 15.69 -19.10 12.57
CA LYS A 240 16.65 -19.84 13.43
C LYS A 240 15.94 -20.74 14.44
N LYS A 241 14.73 -20.36 14.91
CA LYS A 241 13.91 -21.17 15.82
C LYS A 241 12.75 -21.79 15.06
N LYS A 242 12.58 -23.13 15.09
CA LYS A 242 11.45 -23.85 14.46
C LYS A 242 10.09 -23.27 14.85
N ALA A 243 9.91 -22.84 16.11
CA ALA A 243 8.68 -22.23 16.60
C ALA A 243 8.32 -20.89 15.90
N ALA A 244 9.31 -20.15 15.39
CA ALA A 244 9.05 -18.91 14.66
C ALA A 244 8.39 -19.12 13.29
N ARG A 245 8.41 -20.35 12.76
CA ARG A 245 7.75 -20.74 11.50
C ARG A 245 6.27 -21.10 11.67
N LEU A 246 5.74 -21.09 12.89
CA LEU A 246 4.36 -21.50 13.18
C LEU A 246 3.35 -20.37 13.00
N GLY A 247 3.80 -19.13 12.93
CA GLY A 247 2.91 -17.98 12.98
C GLY A 247 2.41 -17.66 14.39
N ASN A 248 1.42 -16.78 14.49
CA ASN A 248 0.80 -16.46 15.76
C ASN A 248 -0.25 -17.51 16.12
N LEU A 249 -0.35 -17.77 17.42
CA LEU A 249 -1.38 -18.62 17.97
C LEU A 249 -2.55 -17.79 18.51
N ILE A 250 -3.74 -18.36 18.49
CA ILE A 250 -4.91 -17.86 19.21
C ILE A 250 -5.41 -18.93 20.18
N ALA A 251 -5.90 -18.49 21.33
CA ALA A 251 -6.57 -19.36 22.29
C ALA A 251 -7.87 -19.90 21.70
N LEU A 252 -8.17 -21.17 21.91
CA LEU A 252 -9.42 -21.78 21.48
C LEU A 252 -10.56 -21.40 22.44
N PRO A 253 -11.77 -21.09 21.95
CA PRO A 253 -12.94 -20.84 22.80
C PRO A 253 -13.45 -22.10 23.50
N LEU A 254 -14.43 -21.92 24.37
CA LEU A 254 -15.12 -22.98 25.11
C LEU A 254 -14.20 -23.86 25.99
N HIS A 255 -13.16 -23.26 26.58
CA HIS A 255 -12.33 -23.95 27.57
C HIS A 255 -13.10 -24.13 28.90
N LEU A 256 -13.42 -25.38 29.27
CA LEU A 256 -14.29 -25.67 30.43
C LEU A 256 -13.78 -25.05 31.73
N GLY A 257 -12.50 -25.12 32.01
CA GLY A 257 -11.92 -24.53 33.23
C GLY A 257 -12.10 -23.01 33.32
N SER A 258 -11.93 -22.30 32.21
CA SER A 258 -12.16 -20.84 32.13
C SER A 258 -13.65 -20.50 32.21
N TRP A 259 -14.48 -21.26 31.52
CA TRP A 259 -15.93 -21.07 31.54
C TRP A 259 -16.51 -21.25 32.96
N LYS A 260 -16.19 -22.35 33.65
CA LYS A 260 -16.67 -22.61 35.01
C LYS A 260 -16.14 -21.58 36.02
N SER A 261 -14.88 -21.19 35.93
CA SER A 261 -14.26 -20.34 36.95
C SER A 261 -14.54 -18.84 36.74
N LYS A 262 -14.67 -18.38 35.51
CA LYS A 262 -14.73 -16.93 35.18
C LYS A 262 -15.86 -16.57 34.21
N ARG A 263 -16.60 -17.53 33.67
CA ARG A 263 -17.57 -17.36 32.58
C ARG A 263 -16.96 -16.68 31.34
N THR A 264 -15.75 -17.07 31.00
CA THR A 264 -14.97 -16.55 29.86
C THR A 264 -14.73 -17.65 28.84
N THR A 265 -14.20 -17.28 27.65
CA THR A 265 -14.02 -18.14 26.48
C THR A 265 -15.33 -18.68 25.92
N VAL A 266 -16.41 -17.94 26.09
CA VAL A 266 -17.77 -18.27 25.63
C VAL A 266 -18.24 -17.27 24.59
N PHE A 267 -19.10 -17.73 23.69
CA PHE A 267 -19.75 -16.85 22.72
C PHE A 267 -20.91 -16.11 23.38
N VAL A 268 -20.99 -14.84 23.05
CA VAL A 268 -21.96 -13.91 23.63
C VAL A 268 -22.73 -13.18 22.53
N ASP A 269 -23.90 -12.73 22.86
CA ASP A 269 -24.68 -11.83 22.02
C ASP A 269 -23.97 -10.46 21.92
N PRO A 270 -23.72 -9.93 20.72
CA PRO A 270 -22.99 -8.68 20.56
C PRO A 270 -23.71 -7.43 21.08
N GLU A 271 -25.04 -7.48 21.28
CA GLU A 271 -25.81 -6.35 21.80
C GLU A 271 -25.83 -6.34 23.33
N THR A 272 -26.07 -7.49 23.94
CA THR A 272 -26.22 -7.62 25.39
C THR A 272 -24.95 -8.03 26.12
N PHE A 273 -24.01 -8.67 25.43
CA PHE A 273 -22.83 -9.35 25.98
C PHE A 273 -23.18 -10.50 26.94
N GLU A 274 -24.42 -10.99 26.89
CA GLU A 274 -24.82 -12.19 27.62
C GLU A 274 -24.40 -13.44 26.86
N GLU A 275 -24.00 -14.49 27.60
CA GLU A 275 -23.61 -15.77 26.99
C GLU A 275 -24.81 -16.45 26.35
N TYR A 276 -24.60 -17.03 25.15
CA TYR A 276 -25.65 -17.87 24.55
C TYR A 276 -25.90 -19.11 25.40
N ALA A 277 -27.17 -19.39 25.70
CA ALA A 277 -27.57 -20.56 26.49
C ALA A 277 -27.17 -21.89 25.80
N ASP A 278 -27.23 -21.94 24.48
CA ASP A 278 -26.75 -23.07 23.67
C ASP A 278 -25.56 -22.63 22.80
N GLN A 279 -24.35 -22.76 23.32
CA GLN A 279 -23.10 -22.42 22.65
C GLN A 279 -22.90 -23.20 21.34
N PHE A 280 -23.23 -24.49 21.34
CA PHE A 280 -23.07 -25.34 20.16
C PHE A 280 -24.21 -25.16 19.15
N GLY A 281 -25.38 -24.78 19.57
CA GLY A 281 -26.46 -24.34 18.70
C GLY A 281 -26.04 -23.13 17.91
N ARG A 282 -25.47 -22.10 18.56
CA ARG A 282 -24.96 -20.90 17.89
C ARG A 282 -23.79 -21.20 16.92
N LEU A 283 -22.85 -22.07 17.30
CA LEU A 283 -21.78 -22.54 16.41
C LEU A 283 -22.32 -23.25 15.16
N ALA A 284 -23.41 -23.98 15.29
CA ALA A 284 -23.99 -24.72 14.18
C ALA A 284 -24.72 -23.86 13.17
N GLU A 285 -25.15 -22.69 13.57
CA GLU A 285 -25.84 -21.70 12.72
C GLU A 285 -24.88 -20.81 11.97
N VAL A 286 -23.60 -20.78 12.36
CA VAL A 286 -22.64 -19.86 11.76
C VAL A 286 -22.44 -20.12 10.25
N ARG A 287 -22.57 -19.08 9.48
CA ARG A 287 -22.35 -19.12 8.04
C ARG A 287 -20.88 -18.82 7.72
N ARG A 288 -20.27 -19.71 6.95
CA ARG A 288 -18.89 -19.50 6.46
C ARG A 288 -18.91 -18.53 5.28
N VAL A 289 -17.87 -17.73 5.18
CA VAL A 289 -17.70 -16.76 4.09
C VAL A 289 -17.24 -17.49 2.84
N PRO A 290 -18.00 -17.44 1.73
CA PRO A 290 -17.55 -17.97 0.45
C PRO A 290 -16.32 -17.21 -0.08
N VAL A 291 -15.48 -17.90 -0.86
CA VAL A 291 -14.27 -17.27 -1.44
C VAL A 291 -14.64 -16.11 -2.35
N GLU A 292 -15.67 -16.28 -3.16
CA GLU A 292 -16.18 -15.28 -4.10
C GLU A 292 -16.65 -14.01 -3.36
N LYS A 293 -17.34 -14.19 -2.23
CA LYS A 293 -17.76 -13.07 -1.37
C LYS A 293 -16.58 -12.35 -0.73
N LEU A 294 -15.56 -13.11 -0.31
CA LEU A 294 -14.33 -12.54 0.24
C LEU A 294 -13.60 -11.72 -0.84
N GLU A 295 -13.48 -12.25 -2.07
CA GLU A 295 -12.88 -11.55 -3.19
C GLU A 295 -13.68 -10.29 -3.54
N GLU A 296 -14.99 -10.37 -3.67
CA GLU A 296 -15.87 -9.20 -3.86
C GLU A 296 -15.62 -8.11 -2.81
N LEU A 297 -15.58 -8.50 -1.54
CA LEU A 297 -15.36 -7.55 -0.44
C LEU A 297 -13.93 -7.01 -0.38
N THR A 298 -12.95 -7.65 -1.00
CA THR A 298 -11.54 -7.26 -0.97
C THR A 298 -10.99 -6.81 -2.33
N ASP A 299 -11.73 -6.99 -3.41
CA ASP A 299 -11.39 -6.58 -4.79
C ASP A 299 -11.67 -5.09 -5.03
N THR A 300 -12.47 -4.48 -4.16
CA THR A 300 -12.44 -3.02 -4.05
C THR A 300 -11.01 -2.64 -3.69
N GLU A 301 -10.35 -1.94 -4.62
CA GLU A 301 -9.03 -1.32 -4.43
C GLU A 301 -8.91 -0.87 -2.98
N ALA A 302 -7.88 -1.38 -2.29
CA ALA A 302 -7.68 -1.05 -0.87
C ALA A 302 -7.94 0.43 -0.67
N PRO A 303 -8.68 0.87 0.39
CA PRO A 303 -9.06 2.27 0.62
C PRO A 303 -7.90 3.24 0.82
N SER A 304 -6.69 2.87 0.50
CA SER A 304 -5.52 3.75 0.31
C SER A 304 -5.53 4.48 -1.03
N GLN A 305 -6.50 4.23 -1.92
CA GLN A 305 -6.79 5.11 -3.03
C GLN A 305 -7.94 6.04 -2.61
N ILE A 306 -7.57 7.18 -2.04
CA ILE A 306 -8.42 8.36 -2.17
C ILE A 306 -8.61 8.56 -3.66
N VAL A 307 -9.80 8.19 -4.17
CA VAL A 307 -10.24 8.55 -5.51
C VAL A 307 -10.34 10.07 -5.50
N LEU A 308 -9.27 10.72 -5.92
CA LEU A 308 -9.24 12.16 -6.21
C LEU A 308 -9.86 12.40 -7.59
N GLY A 309 -11.09 11.96 -7.75
CA GLY A 309 -11.88 12.20 -8.94
C GLY A 309 -13.34 12.28 -8.53
N GLY A 310 -13.99 13.42 -8.80
CA GLY A 310 -15.38 13.66 -8.46
C GLY A 310 -16.33 12.70 -9.18
N GLY A 311 -16.60 11.59 -8.53
CA GLY A 311 -17.77 10.76 -8.73
C GLY A 311 -18.63 10.88 -7.48
N GLU A 312 -19.87 11.30 -7.61
CA GLU A 312 -20.84 11.33 -6.51
C GLU A 312 -21.10 9.89 -6.05
N GLU A 313 -20.56 9.52 -4.87
CA GLU A 313 -21.06 8.35 -4.17
C GLU A 313 -22.49 8.60 -3.69
N PRO A 314 -23.39 7.60 -3.73
CA PRO A 314 -24.72 7.76 -3.17
C PRO A 314 -24.63 8.04 -1.68
N PRO A 315 -25.52 8.88 -1.11
CA PRO A 315 -25.40 9.35 0.25
C PRO A 315 -25.58 8.20 1.25
N LYS A 316 -24.48 7.65 1.77
CA LYS A 316 -24.51 6.88 3.01
C LYS A 316 -25.02 7.84 4.10
N ARG A 317 -25.98 7.42 4.92
CA ARG A 317 -26.49 8.23 6.05
C ARG A 317 -25.32 8.50 7.00
N GLU A 318 -24.78 9.71 6.94
CA GLU A 318 -23.72 10.15 7.83
C GLU A 318 -24.31 10.40 9.23
N PRO A 319 -23.75 9.83 10.33
CA PRO A 319 -24.33 9.90 11.66
C PRO A 319 -24.44 11.31 12.25
N TYR A 320 -23.76 12.25 11.61
CA TYR A 320 -23.78 13.68 11.94
C TYR A 320 -24.64 14.52 10.97
N ALA A 321 -25.37 13.87 10.03
CA ALA A 321 -26.15 14.60 9.05
C ALA A 321 -27.38 15.27 9.69
N ARG A 322 -27.53 16.59 9.43
CA ARG A 322 -28.70 17.41 9.83
C ARG A 322 -28.99 17.40 11.34
N ILE A 323 -27.97 17.35 12.18
CA ILE A 323 -28.13 17.40 13.65
C ILE A 323 -28.33 18.85 14.16
N VAL A 324 -28.04 19.83 13.34
CA VAL A 324 -28.18 21.25 13.64
C VAL A 324 -29.04 21.92 12.57
N LYS A 325 -29.70 23.04 12.89
CA LYS A 325 -30.55 23.79 11.95
C LYS A 325 -30.02 25.19 11.75
N GLY A 326 -29.13 25.41 10.76
CA GLY A 326 -28.74 26.74 10.29
C GLY A 326 -27.89 27.56 11.27
N GLU A 327 -27.29 26.94 12.27
CA GLU A 327 -26.33 27.61 13.15
C GLU A 327 -25.09 28.05 12.35
N LYS A 328 -24.61 29.27 12.62
CA LYS A 328 -23.46 29.86 11.92
C LYS A 328 -22.17 29.39 12.55
N VAL A 329 -21.24 28.88 11.75
CA VAL A 329 -19.90 28.54 12.19
C VAL A 329 -18.85 29.17 11.28
N THR A 330 -17.79 29.75 11.89
CA THR A 330 -16.69 30.33 11.14
C THR A 330 -15.42 29.52 11.32
N LEU A 331 -14.96 28.91 10.22
CA LEU A 331 -13.64 28.26 10.13
C LEU A 331 -12.57 29.34 9.95
N ARG A 332 -11.63 29.43 10.86
CA ARG A 332 -10.47 30.34 10.74
C ARG A 332 -9.28 29.55 10.17
N VAL A 333 -8.88 29.89 8.93
CA VAL A 333 -7.82 29.20 8.19
C VAL A 333 -6.55 30.04 8.18
N GLY A 334 -5.64 29.72 9.05
CA GLY A 334 -4.29 30.30 9.16
C GLY A 334 -3.21 29.23 8.86
N GLU A 335 -2.32 29.02 9.83
CA GLU A 335 -1.34 27.92 9.84
C GLU A 335 -2.06 26.56 9.82
N ARG A 336 -3.15 26.50 10.54
CA ARG A 336 -4.08 25.38 10.67
C ARG A 336 -5.51 25.90 10.52
N ILE A 337 -6.49 25.03 10.61
CA ILE A 337 -7.90 25.39 10.67
C ILE A 337 -8.32 25.35 12.13
N ALA A 338 -8.79 26.47 12.66
CA ALA A 338 -9.45 26.49 13.95
C ALA A 338 -10.96 26.34 13.76
N VAL A 339 -11.53 25.33 14.43
CA VAL A 339 -12.95 25.02 14.49
C VAL A 339 -13.43 25.36 15.91
N PRO A 340 -14.46 26.19 16.08
CA PRO A 340 -14.98 26.55 17.41
C PRO A 340 -15.37 25.33 18.24
N GLY A 341 -15.11 25.39 19.56
CA GLY A 341 -15.35 24.30 20.49
C GLY A 341 -16.82 24.06 20.85
N ASP A 342 -17.72 24.99 20.50
CA ASP A 342 -19.18 24.92 20.68
C ASP A 342 -19.88 24.09 19.57
N VAL A 343 -19.16 23.64 18.56
CA VAL A 343 -19.65 22.73 17.55
C VAL A 343 -20.02 21.38 18.19
N ASP A 344 -21.13 20.75 17.71
CA ASP A 344 -21.61 19.46 18.21
C ASP A 344 -20.47 18.42 18.31
N LYS A 345 -20.43 17.70 19.43
CA LYS A 345 -19.35 16.73 19.73
C LYS A 345 -19.19 15.64 18.68
N ARG A 346 -20.29 15.21 18.02
CA ARG A 346 -20.24 14.21 16.93
C ARG A 346 -19.51 14.75 15.70
N VAL A 347 -19.74 16.03 15.39
CA VAL A 347 -19.06 16.71 14.27
C VAL A 347 -17.58 16.91 14.58
N LEU A 348 -17.27 17.35 15.83
CA LEU A 348 -15.87 17.45 16.26
C LEU A 348 -15.16 16.09 16.23
N ALA A 349 -15.83 15.01 16.63
CA ALA A 349 -15.29 13.65 16.57
C ALA A 349 -14.98 13.24 15.13
N GLU A 350 -15.90 13.48 14.18
CA GLU A 350 -15.65 13.24 12.75
C GLU A 350 -14.47 14.04 12.23
N LEU A 351 -14.36 15.33 12.55
CA LEU A 351 -13.23 16.15 12.12
C LEU A 351 -11.90 15.68 12.70
N LYS A 352 -11.87 15.24 13.97
CA LYS A 352 -10.70 14.60 14.60
C LYS A 352 -10.31 13.34 13.86
N TRP A 353 -11.27 12.50 13.49
CA TRP A 353 -11.05 11.30 12.71
C TRP A 353 -10.46 11.62 11.34
N ARG A 354 -11.03 12.58 10.61
CA ARG A 354 -10.48 13.02 9.31
C ARG A 354 -9.04 13.55 9.42
N ALA A 355 -8.65 14.07 10.58
CA ALA A 355 -7.28 14.55 10.88
C ALA A 355 -6.38 13.46 11.50
N THR A 356 -6.69 12.19 11.30
CA THR A 356 -5.95 11.05 11.86
C THR A 356 -5.50 10.12 10.74
N ILE A 357 -4.33 9.48 10.90
CA ILE A 357 -3.75 8.53 9.93
C ILE A 357 -3.29 7.28 10.67
N PRO A 358 -3.59 6.06 10.16
CA PRO A 358 -2.94 4.84 10.63
C PRO A 358 -1.41 4.96 10.53
N ASN A 359 -0.68 4.54 11.55
CA ASN A 359 0.79 4.63 11.55
C ASN A 359 1.42 3.40 10.87
N PRO A 360 1.96 3.50 9.65
CA PRO A 360 2.52 2.37 8.94
C PRO A 360 3.71 1.72 9.67
N GLU A 361 4.45 2.50 10.47
CA GLU A 361 5.57 1.99 11.24
C GLU A 361 5.10 1.07 12.37
N PHE A 362 4.01 1.40 13.04
CA PHE A 362 3.39 0.53 14.04
C PHE A 362 3.07 -0.84 13.43
N TYR A 363 2.35 -0.85 12.32
CA TYR A 363 1.97 -2.10 11.64
C TYR A 363 3.16 -2.84 11.06
N ARG A 364 4.19 -2.13 10.59
CA ARG A 364 5.45 -2.76 10.17
C ARG A 364 6.15 -3.47 11.34
N LYS A 365 6.30 -2.79 12.47
CA LYS A 365 6.88 -3.38 13.69
C LYS A 365 6.08 -4.58 14.17
N GLN A 366 4.76 -4.44 14.23
CA GLN A 366 3.85 -5.52 14.61
C GLN A 366 4.01 -6.74 13.69
N ASN A 367 3.99 -6.53 12.37
CA ASN A 367 4.17 -7.60 11.39
C ASN A 367 5.56 -8.25 11.45
N SER A 368 6.59 -7.49 11.78
CA SER A 368 7.96 -7.97 11.96
C SER A 368 8.23 -8.52 13.37
N ARG A 369 7.23 -8.58 14.25
CA ARG A 369 7.35 -9.00 15.66
C ARG A 369 8.36 -8.18 16.46
N LEU A 370 8.59 -6.94 16.07
CA LEU A 370 9.37 -5.98 16.81
C LEU A 370 8.49 -5.33 17.88
N SER A 371 9.11 -4.84 18.96
CA SER A 371 8.37 -4.09 19.97
C SER A 371 7.70 -2.86 19.37
N THR A 372 6.41 -2.72 19.62
CA THR A 372 5.63 -1.53 19.24
C THR A 372 5.63 -0.47 20.34
N TYR A 373 6.30 -0.72 21.46
CA TYR A 373 6.42 0.21 22.58
C TYR A 373 6.96 1.57 22.12
N GLY A 374 6.31 2.64 22.51
CA GLY A 374 6.65 4.01 22.08
C GLY A 374 6.28 4.37 20.63
N THR A 375 5.71 3.43 19.86
CA THR A 375 5.24 3.70 18.50
C THR A 375 3.72 3.79 18.51
N PRO A 376 3.13 4.99 18.35
CA PRO A 376 1.67 5.13 18.38
C PRO A 376 1.04 4.41 17.18
N ARG A 377 -0.10 3.78 17.40
CA ARG A 377 -0.87 3.07 16.37
C ARG A 377 -1.41 4.01 15.30
N ILE A 378 -1.81 5.20 15.73
CA ILE A 378 -2.36 6.26 14.89
C ILE A 378 -1.55 7.55 15.05
N ILE A 379 -1.38 8.27 13.97
CA ILE A 379 -0.77 9.59 13.92
C ILE A 379 -1.91 10.61 13.98
N ARG A 380 -2.04 11.31 15.11
CA ARG A 380 -3.01 12.38 15.26
C ARG A 380 -2.42 13.68 14.74
N ARG A 381 -3.17 14.36 13.88
CA ARG A 381 -2.81 15.66 13.31
C ARG A 381 -3.78 16.76 13.75
N TYR A 382 -4.45 16.58 14.86
CA TYR A 382 -5.29 17.59 15.50
C TYR A 382 -4.79 17.89 16.91
N THR A 383 -5.07 19.09 17.37
CA THR A 383 -4.93 19.50 18.76
C THR A 383 -6.25 20.11 19.22
N GLU A 384 -6.51 20.08 20.52
CA GLU A 384 -7.73 20.61 21.12
C GLU A 384 -7.35 21.37 22.39
N ASP A 385 -7.55 22.67 22.34
CA ASP A 385 -7.34 23.57 23.46
C ASP A 385 -8.44 24.66 23.40
N GLY A 386 -9.60 24.34 23.95
CA GLY A 386 -10.80 25.15 23.80
C GLY A 386 -11.41 25.17 22.39
N GLU A 387 -10.58 25.04 21.35
CA GLU A 387 -10.96 24.94 19.95
C GLU A 387 -10.29 23.71 19.32
N LEU A 388 -10.94 23.11 18.31
CA LEU A 388 -10.32 22.02 17.55
C LEU A 388 -9.45 22.60 16.43
N SER A 389 -8.16 22.29 16.45
CA SER A 389 -7.19 22.67 15.43
C SER A 389 -6.85 21.47 14.54
N ILE A 390 -7.10 21.58 13.23
CA ILE A 390 -6.83 20.54 12.23
C ILE A 390 -5.98 21.07 11.08
N PRO A 391 -5.34 20.19 10.28
CA PRO A 391 -4.51 20.60 9.16
C PRO A 391 -5.23 21.47 8.13
N ARG A 392 -4.53 22.49 7.61
CA ARG A 392 -5.09 23.48 6.65
C ARG A 392 -5.68 22.88 5.39
N GLY A 393 -5.10 21.76 4.90
CA GLY A 393 -5.55 21.09 3.67
C GLY A 393 -6.92 20.41 3.82
N LEU A 394 -7.43 20.26 5.04
CA LEU A 394 -8.75 19.68 5.30
C LEU A 394 -9.89 20.72 5.25
N VAL A 395 -9.66 21.94 4.77
CA VAL A 395 -10.68 23.00 4.77
C VAL A 395 -11.95 22.59 4.03
N ASP A 396 -11.85 21.94 2.90
CA ASP A 396 -13.03 21.48 2.13
C ASP A 396 -13.75 20.34 2.83
N VAL A 397 -12.98 19.43 3.45
CA VAL A 397 -13.53 18.34 4.27
C VAL A 397 -14.27 18.92 5.47
N ALA A 398 -13.66 19.85 6.20
CA ALA A 398 -14.28 20.49 7.37
C ALA A 398 -15.56 21.25 6.98
N ARG A 399 -15.52 22.02 5.88
CA ARG A 399 -16.70 22.70 5.35
C ARG A 399 -17.81 21.72 5.00
N ARG A 400 -17.49 20.62 4.31
CA ARG A 400 -18.46 19.59 3.93
C ARG A 400 -19.09 18.92 5.15
N VAL A 401 -18.28 18.48 6.10
CA VAL A 401 -18.76 17.83 7.34
C VAL A 401 -19.71 18.75 8.09
N LEU A 402 -19.33 20.01 8.31
CA LEU A 402 -20.18 21.00 8.98
C LEU A 402 -21.45 21.33 8.22
N THR A 403 -21.37 21.50 6.90
CA THR A 403 -22.56 21.76 6.06
C THR A 403 -23.51 20.55 6.06
N THR A 404 -22.98 19.32 6.01
CA THR A 404 -23.79 18.09 6.12
C THR A 404 -24.46 17.99 7.48
N ALA A 405 -23.79 18.46 8.55
CA ALA A 405 -24.37 18.54 9.89
C ALA A 405 -25.49 19.59 10.02
N GLY A 406 -25.60 20.51 9.07
CA GLY A 406 -26.64 21.56 9.04
C GLY A 406 -26.14 22.95 9.42
N TYR A 407 -24.82 23.16 9.59
CA TYR A 407 -24.25 24.48 9.86
C TYR A 407 -24.17 25.35 8.60
N GLU A 408 -24.36 26.68 8.78
CA GLU A 408 -23.99 27.69 7.79
C GLU A 408 -22.51 28.04 7.95
N VAL A 409 -21.65 27.57 7.05
CA VAL A 409 -20.19 27.63 7.22
C VAL A 409 -19.59 28.82 6.50
N THR A 410 -18.92 29.70 7.23
CA THR A 410 -18.08 30.77 6.69
C THR A 410 -16.61 30.43 6.86
N VAL A 411 -15.78 30.69 5.83
CA VAL A 411 -14.33 30.51 5.89
C VAL A 411 -13.62 31.84 5.96
N SER A 412 -13.01 32.13 7.10
CA SER A 412 -12.24 33.36 7.33
C SER A 412 -10.75 33.11 7.16
N ARG A 413 -10.06 34.02 6.49
CA ARG A 413 -8.60 34.07 6.35
C ARG A 413 -8.09 35.40 6.86
N PRO A 414 -7.50 35.48 8.06
CA PRO A 414 -7.27 36.75 8.78
C PRO A 414 -6.28 37.70 8.07
N ARG A 415 -5.39 37.18 7.22
CA ARG A 415 -4.34 38.00 6.59
C ARG A 415 -4.61 38.16 5.08
N PRO A 416 -4.82 39.42 4.60
CA PRO A 416 -4.79 39.68 3.16
C PRO A 416 -3.37 39.48 2.62
N ALA A 417 -3.26 38.93 1.40
CA ALA A 417 -1.96 38.75 0.75
C ALA A 417 -1.41 40.09 0.25
N ARG A 418 -0.12 40.36 0.51
CA ARG A 418 0.60 41.50 -0.04
C ARG A 418 0.79 41.34 -1.55
N LYS A 419 0.28 42.28 -2.34
CA LYS A 419 0.47 42.28 -3.79
C LYS A 419 1.85 42.78 -4.17
N ILE A 420 2.40 42.14 -5.20
CA ILE A 420 3.67 42.50 -5.86
C ILE A 420 3.42 42.72 -7.35
N ASP A 421 4.28 43.47 -8.02
CA ASP A 421 4.16 43.68 -9.46
C ASP A 421 5.00 42.62 -10.22
N VAL A 422 4.33 41.53 -10.56
CA VAL A 422 4.91 40.43 -11.34
C VAL A 422 3.92 39.97 -12.40
N GLY A 423 4.40 39.76 -13.63
CA GLY A 423 3.62 39.29 -14.76
C GLY A 423 4.17 37.97 -15.31
N PHE A 424 3.28 37.12 -15.83
CA PHE A 424 3.66 35.93 -16.58
C PHE A 424 3.91 36.30 -18.07
N THR A 425 5.10 36.01 -18.58
CA THR A 425 5.55 36.38 -19.91
C THR A 425 5.47 35.22 -20.92
N GLY A 426 5.12 34.02 -20.43
CA GLY A 426 5.03 32.83 -21.27
C GLY A 426 3.66 32.60 -21.89
N THR A 427 3.55 31.54 -22.69
CA THR A 427 2.29 31.08 -23.28
C THR A 427 1.90 29.72 -22.74
N LEU A 428 0.63 29.57 -22.28
CA LEU A 428 0.09 28.30 -21.79
C LEU A 428 -0.61 27.54 -22.93
N ARG A 429 -0.32 26.26 -23.05
CA ARG A 429 -1.13 25.34 -23.87
C ARG A 429 -2.57 25.29 -23.35
N PRO A 430 -3.56 24.92 -24.17
CA PRO A 430 -4.97 24.90 -23.73
C PRO A 430 -5.24 24.13 -22.45
N ARG A 431 -4.66 22.91 -22.31
CA ARG A 431 -4.77 22.09 -21.10
C ARG A 431 -4.09 22.70 -19.89
N GLN A 432 -2.92 23.28 -20.05
CA GLN A 432 -2.20 24.00 -18.99
C GLN A 432 -3.01 25.21 -18.50
N ARG A 433 -3.63 25.96 -19.43
CA ARG A 433 -4.50 27.10 -19.10
C ARG A 433 -5.71 26.64 -18.27
N LYS A 434 -6.34 25.53 -18.65
CA LYS A 434 -7.46 24.92 -17.90
C LYS A 434 -7.02 24.53 -16.48
N ALA A 435 -5.84 23.93 -16.34
CA ALA A 435 -5.30 23.54 -15.03
C ALA A 435 -4.96 24.75 -14.15
N VAL A 436 -4.31 25.77 -14.69
CA VAL A 436 -4.03 27.02 -13.96
C VAL A 436 -5.32 27.70 -13.51
N ASN A 437 -6.36 27.74 -14.36
CA ASN A 437 -7.67 28.28 -14.00
C ASN A 437 -8.32 27.50 -12.83
N ALA A 438 -8.17 26.18 -12.81
CA ALA A 438 -8.68 25.35 -11.71
C ALA A 438 -7.91 25.62 -10.40
N MET A 439 -6.56 25.71 -10.48
CA MET A 439 -5.71 26.00 -9.33
C MET A 439 -5.89 27.41 -8.76
N GLU A 440 -6.30 28.37 -9.58
CA GLU A 440 -6.51 29.77 -9.17
C GLU A 440 -7.75 29.95 -8.29
N LYS A 441 -8.79 29.14 -8.51
CA LYS A 441 -10.07 29.23 -7.79
C LYS A 441 -9.95 29.02 -6.29
N ASP A 442 -8.98 28.19 -5.90
CA ASP A 442 -8.77 27.81 -4.51
C ASP A 442 -7.39 28.22 -4.01
N PRO A 443 -7.30 28.72 -2.78
CA PRO A 443 -6.00 29.09 -2.20
C PRO A 443 -5.06 27.91 -1.95
N ILE A 444 -5.62 26.71 -1.75
CA ILE A 444 -4.89 25.50 -1.34
C ILE A 444 -5.22 24.38 -2.30
N GLY A 445 -4.19 23.74 -2.89
CA GLY A 445 -4.42 22.63 -3.80
C GLY A 445 -3.14 22.02 -4.38
N ILE A 446 -3.31 20.83 -4.95
CA ILE A 446 -2.26 20.08 -5.62
C ILE A 446 -2.50 20.12 -7.13
N LEU A 447 -1.44 20.42 -7.88
CA LEU A 447 -1.34 20.21 -9.31
C LEU A 447 -0.65 18.87 -9.57
N LEU A 448 -1.42 17.87 -9.95
CA LEU A 448 -0.93 16.54 -10.35
C LEU A 448 -0.71 16.55 -11.86
N ALA A 449 0.53 16.45 -12.31
CA ALA A 449 0.85 16.45 -13.73
C ALA A 449 2.02 15.53 -14.02
N ASP A 450 1.89 14.72 -15.05
CA ASP A 450 2.94 13.81 -15.48
C ASP A 450 4.24 14.54 -15.83
N PRO A 451 5.39 13.88 -15.82
CA PRO A 451 6.64 14.46 -16.24
C PRO A 451 6.52 15.07 -17.65
N GLY A 452 7.14 16.23 -17.88
CA GLY A 452 7.07 16.90 -19.19
C GLY A 452 5.83 17.76 -19.46
N GLN A 453 4.76 17.66 -18.65
CA GLN A 453 3.52 18.43 -18.85
C GLN A 453 3.64 19.93 -18.49
N GLY A 454 4.81 20.38 -18.02
CA GLY A 454 5.11 21.79 -17.77
C GLY A 454 4.63 22.30 -16.41
N LYS A 455 4.74 21.50 -15.32
CA LYS A 455 4.44 21.93 -13.95
C LYS A 455 5.03 23.28 -13.59
N THR A 456 6.32 23.50 -13.90
CA THR A 456 7.02 24.74 -13.59
C THR A 456 6.44 25.95 -14.33
N VAL A 457 6.09 25.80 -15.61
CA VAL A 457 5.47 26.87 -16.42
C VAL A 457 4.09 27.25 -15.87
N MET A 458 3.29 26.25 -15.48
CA MET A 458 1.99 26.46 -14.85
C MET A 458 2.11 27.15 -13.48
N ALA A 459 3.15 26.80 -12.71
CA ALA A 459 3.44 27.46 -11.44
C ALA A 459 3.85 28.93 -11.66
N CYS A 460 4.68 29.25 -12.65
CA CYS A 460 5.02 30.63 -13.01
C CYS A 460 3.77 31.41 -13.45
N ALA A 461 2.88 30.80 -14.22
CA ALA A 461 1.61 31.43 -14.59
C ALA A 461 0.71 31.71 -13.37
N LEU A 462 0.67 30.79 -12.39
CA LEU A 462 -0.09 30.98 -11.16
C LEU A 462 0.50 32.11 -10.29
N ILE A 463 1.85 32.24 -10.23
CA ILE A 463 2.53 33.36 -9.58
C ILE A 463 2.12 34.69 -10.23
N GLY A 464 2.25 34.80 -11.56
CA GLY A 464 1.88 36.00 -12.31
C GLY A 464 0.41 36.39 -12.20
N ARG A 465 -0.50 35.42 -11.95
CA ARG A 465 -1.93 35.71 -11.72
C ARG A 465 -2.23 36.15 -10.30
N ARG A 466 -1.65 35.45 -9.31
CA ARG A 466 -1.86 35.76 -7.89
C ARG A 466 -1.14 37.02 -7.46
N LYS A 467 0.00 37.33 -8.08
CA LYS A 467 0.80 38.54 -7.83
C LYS A 467 1.12 38.74 -6.36
N VAL A 468 1.73 37.73 -5.74
CA VAL A 468 2.05 37.76 -4.30
C VAL A 468 3.47 37.24 -4.07
N ARG A 469 4.10 37.69 -2.99
CA ARG A 469 5.42 37.22 -2.57
C ARG A 469 5.42 35.70 -2.43
N THR A 470 6.31 35.02 -3.16
CA THR A 470 6.27 33.56 -3.32
C THR A 470 7.58 32.91 -2.90
N ALA A 471 7.50 31.89 -2.06
CA ALA A 471 8.60 30.95 -1.81
C ALA A 471 8.35 29.64 -2.55
N ILE A 472 9.39 29.12 -3.21
CA ILE A 472 9.39 27.85 -3.91
C ILE A 472 10.33 26.90 -3.19
N ILE A 473 9.84 25.74 -2.79
CA ILE A 473 10.61 24.73 -2.07
C ILE A 473 10.91 23.60 -3.05
N VAL A 474 12.19 23.30 -3.22
CA VAL A 474 12.66 22.21 -4.10
C VAL A 474 13.38 21.14 -3.29
N HIS A 475 13.29 19.91 -3.73
CA HIS A 475 13.85 18.77 -3.02
C HIS A 475 15.40 18.78 -3.02
N ARG A 476 16.05 19.19 -4.11
CA ARG A 476 17.53 19.23 -4.27
C ARG A 476 18.04 20.58 -4.76
N ARG A 477 19.33 20.83 -4.47
CA ARG A 477 19.99 22.08 -4.86
C ARG A 477 20.06 22.28 -6.38
N GLU A 478 20.24 21.21 -7.14
CA GLU A 478 20.32 21.26 -8.61
C GLU A 478 19.03 21.77 -9.24
N LEU A 479 17.87 21.41 -8.63
CA LEU A 479 16.58 21.91 -9.07
C LEU A 479 16.41 23.41 -8.80
N LYS A 480 17.12 23.95 -7.80
CA LYS A 480 17.08 25.39 -7.52
C LYS A 480 17.51 26.21 -8.73
N THR A 481 18.68 25.92 -9.29
CA THR A 481 19.19 26.63 -10.47
C THR A 481 18.29 26.47 -11.70
N GLN A 482 17.67 25.31 -11.85
CA GLN A 482 16.69 25.10 -12.93
C GLN A 482 15.43 25.96 -12.75
N TRP A 483 14.94 26.08 -11.50
CA TRP A 483 13.81 26.93 -11.17
C TRP A 483 14.14 28.39 -11.39
N GLU A 484 15.29 28.88 -10.92
CA GLU A 484 15.74 30.25 -11.10
C GLU A 484 15.80 30.64 -12.61
N LYS A 485 16.43 29.82 -13.44
CA LYS A 485 16.44 30.05 -14.91
C LYS A 485 15.02 30.06 -15.52
N ARG A 486 14.09 29.27 -15.00
CA ARG A 486 12.72 29.25 -15.51
C ARG A 486 11.89 30.45 -15.03
N LEU A 487 12.12 30.90 -13.80
CA LEU A 487 11.50 32.13 -13.29
C LEU A 487 11.94 33.33 -14.14
N GLU A 488 13.23 33.50 -14.40
CA GLU A 488 13.75 34.54 -15.26
C GLU A 488 13.15 34.48 -16.70
N LYS A 489 12.93 33.28 -17.23
CA LYS A 489 12.35 33.09 -18.54
C LYS A 489 10.85 33.41 -18.62
N PHE A 490 10.09 33.14 -17.60
CA PHE A 490 8.62 33.14 -17.65
C PHE A 490 7.95 34.23 -16.78
N LEU A 491 8.72 35.01 -16.02
CA LEU A 491 8.21 36.12 -15.22
C LEU A 491 8.91 37.44 -15.60
N SER A 492 8.16 38.53 -15.44
CA SER A 492 8.65 39.89 -15.71
C SER A 492 9.70 40.37 -14.71
N THR A 493 9.66 39.84 -13.49
CA THR A 493 10.61 40.05 -12.38
C THR A 493 10.65 38.86 -11.46
N THR A 494 11.75 38.69 -10.72
CA THR A 494 11.95 37.64 -9.71
C THR A 494 12.26 38.17 -8.33
N GLU A 495 12.26 39.51 -8.12
CA GLU A 495 12.71 40.16 -6.87
C GLU A 495 12.01 39.67 -5.61
N GLU A 496 10.72 39.38 -5.67
CA GLU A 496 9.91 38.93 -4.52
C GLU A 496 9.59 37.41 -4.59
N ILE A 497 10.43 36.65 -5.31
CA ILE A 497 10.25 35.21 -5.54
C ILE A 497 11.56 34.51 -5.21
N GLU A 498 11.52 33.67 -4.19
CA GLU A 498 12.72 32.99 -3.70
C GLU A 498 12.60 31.46 -3.82
N VAL A 499 13.71 30.80 -4.20
CA VAL A 499 13.79 29.34 -4.30
C VAL A 499 14.69 28.81 -3.18
N PHE A 500 14.13 27.91 -2.37
CA PHE A 500 14.82 27.29 -1.26
C PHE A 500 14.92 25.79 -1.44
N SER A 501 16.02 25.19 -0.98
CA SER A 501 16.10 23.73 -0.85
C SER A 501 15.41 23.28 0.43
N GLN A 502 14.85 22.08 0.41
CA GLN A 502 14.25 21.41 1.56
C GLN A 502 15.23 21.26 2.74
N GLN A 503 16.51 21.09 2.45
CA GLN A 503 17.58 21.04 3.45
C GLN A 503 17.77 22.39 4.17
N LYS A 504 17.61 23.53 3.46
CA LYS A 504 17.64 24.85 4.06
C LYS A 504 16.42 25.05 4.96
N LEU A 505 15.25 24.67 4.47
CA LEU A 505 13.99 24.71 5.27
C LEU A 505 14.11 23.86 6.54
N ALA A 506 14.63 22.63 6.45
CA ALA A 506 14.79 21.75 7.60
C ALA A 506 15.77 22.27 8.66
N ARG A 507 16.71 23.18 8.28
CA ARG A 507 17.65 23.80 9.22
C ARG A 507 17.13 25.09 9.83
N GLN A 508 16.41 25.92 9.07
CA GLN A 508 15.94 27.24 9.50
C GLN A 508 14.48 27.26 9.96
N GLY A 509 13.74 26.18 9.72
CA GLY A 509 12.34 26.07 10.15
C GLY A 509 11.41 27.06 9.47
N ALA A 510 10.31 27.36 10.15
CA ALA A 510 9.25 28.25 9.67
C ALA A 510 9.73 29.69 9.42
N GLU A 511 10.79 30.14 10.09
CA GLU A 511 11.33 31.49 9.96
C GLU A 511 11.77 31.80 8.53
N LEU A 512 12.29 30.78 7.81
CA LEU A 512 12.67 30.91 6.39
C LEU A 512 11.51 31.35 5.49
N LEU A 513 10.29 31.00 5.87
CA LEU A 513 9.08 31.22 5.07
C LEU A 513 8.23 32.40 5.59
N ARG A 514 8.74 33.11 6.61
CA ARG A 514 8.06 34.28 7.15
C ARG A 514 7.95 35.38 6.11
N GLY A 515 6.76 35.93 5.95
CA GLY A 515 6.49 37.05 5.03
C GLY A 515 6.14 36.64 3.60
N PHE A 516 6.21 35.35 3.26
CA PHE A 516 5.69 34.86 2.00
C PHE A 516 4.20 34.58 2.08
N ASP A 517 3.45 35.02 1.09
CA ASP A 517 2.00 34.81 0.99
C ASP A 517 1.62 33.57 0.17
N GLN A 518 2.54 33.09 -0.66
CA GLN A 518 2.40 31.86 -1.44
C GLN A 518 3.58 30.94 -1.21
N ILE A 519 3.29 29.68 -0.94
CA ILE A 519 4.29 28.59 -0.86
C ILE A 519 3.99 27.59 -1.97
N ILE A 520 4.97 27.36 -2.84
CA ILE A 520 4.93 26.33 -3.87
C ILE A 520 5.93 25.26 -3.50
N VAL A 521 5.52 24.00 -3.47
CA VAL A 521 6.41 22.88 -3.12
C VAL A 521 6.48 21.93 -4.32
N ASP A 522 7.65 21.87 -4.91
CA ASP A 522 7.91 20.95 -6.02
C ASP A 522 8.20 19.55 -5.49
N GLU A 523 7.69 18.54 -6.20
CA GLU A 523 7.66 17.14 -5.76
C GLU A 523 7.15 16.99 -4.31
N CYS A 524 5.99 17.59 -4.04
CA CYS A 524 5.43 17.71 -2.71
C CYS A 524 5.24 16.37 -1.98
N HIS A 525 5.15 15.25 -2.71
CA HIS A 525 5.14 13.91 -2.13
C HIS A 525 6.43 13.57 -1.36
N ALA A 526 7.57 14.14 -1.75
CA ALA A 526 8.86 13.96 -1.07
C ALA A 526 9.08 14.98 0.06
N ALA A 527 8.33 16.09 0.06
CA ALA A 527 8.53 17.21 0.98
C ALA A 527 7.82 17.07 2.34
N VAL A 528 6.97 16.07 2.54
CA VAL A 528 6.18 15.88 3.76
C VAL A 528 6.83 14.83 4.65
N GLY A 529 8.02 15.13 5.18
CA GLY A 529 8.67 14.37 6.25
C GLY A 529 8.53 15.11 7.59
N PRO A 530 8.77 14.45 8.74
CA PRO A 530 8.52 15.04 10.07
C PRO A 530 9.17 16.42 10.29
N ARG A 531 10.39 16.62 9.76
CA ARG A 531 11.11 17.90 9.88
C ARG A 531 10.56 19.00 8.97
N ALA A 532 10.21 18.65 7.73
CA ALA A 532 9.62 19.63 6.80
C ALA A 532 8.20 19.99 7.21
N GLU A 533 7.43 19.02 7.70
CA GLU A 533 6.09 19.22 8.20
C GLU A 533 6.07 20.17 9.40
N ALA A 534 6.95 19.97 10.39
CA ALA A 534 7.11 20.88 11.50
C ALA A 534 7.44 22.32 11.04
N ALA A 535 8.28 22.45 9.99
CA ALA A 535 8.60 23.78 9.43
C ALA A 535 7.40 24.43 8.72
N PHE A 536 6.45 23.65 8.18
CA PHE A 536 5.27 24.20 7.52
C PHE A 536 4.12 24.52 8.50
N GLU A 537 4.06 23.85 9.66
CA GLU A 537 2.95 24.00 10.60
C GLU A 537 2.78 25.43 11.12
N ASP A 538 3.87 26.19 11.30
CA ASP A 538 3.86 27.56 11.84
C ASP A 538 3.84 28.65 10.75
N VAL A 539 3.65 28.29 9.48
CA VAL A 539 3.70 29.25 8.37
C VAL A 539 2.33 29.79 8.01
N ARG A 540 2.14 31.10 8.10
CA ARG A 540 0.91 31.83 7.79
C ARG A 540 0.80 32.29 6.34
N ALA A 541 1.13 31.41 5.38
CA ALA A 541 0.91 31.72 3.97
C ALA A 541 -0.57 31.53 3.57
N ARG A 542 -1.07 32.42 2.72
CA ARG A 542 -2.44 32.38 2.22
C ARG A 542 -2.63 31.28 1.17
N TYR A 543 -1.61 31.09 0.31
CA TYR A 543 -1.67 30.17 -0.82
C TYR A 543 -0.68 29.04 -0.65
N TRP A 544 -1.17 27.81 -0.82
CA TRP A 544 -0.35 26.59 -0.75
C TRP A 544 -0.55 25.75 -2.00
N VAL A 545 0.52 25.51 -2.72
CA VAL A 545 0.51 24.76 -3.98
C VAL A 545 1.49 23.60 -3.90
N GLY A 546 0.97 22.39 -3.99
CA GLY A 546 1.77 21.18 -4.22
C GLY A 546 1.89 20.90 -5.70
N LEU A 547 3.10 20.70 -6.20
CA LEU A 547 3.35 20.20 -7.55
C LEU A 547 3.88 18.78 -7.43
N THR A 548 3.34 17.84 -8.18
CA THR A 548 3.82 16.47 -8.18
C THR A 548 3.42 15.72 -9.45
N ALA A 549 4.20 14.70 -9.81
CA ALA A 549 3.82 13.72 -10.81
C ALA A 549 3.07 12.53 -10.19
N THR A 550 3.21 12.33 -8.86
CA THR A 550 2.60 11.22 -8.15
C THR A 550 2.01 11.70 -6.84
N ASN A 551 0.88 11.15 -6.45
CA ASN A 551 0.25 11.40 -5.15
C ASN A 551 0.50 10.28 -4.14
N TYR A 552 1.51 9.43 -4.39
CA TYR A 552 1.87 8.30 -3.54
C TYR A 552 3.18 8.54 -2.81
N ARG A 553 3.28 8.02 -1.58
CA ARG A 553 4.50 8.03 -0.78
C ARG A 553 4.99 6.60 -0.52
N TYR A 554 6.31 6.45 -0.44
CA TYR A 554 6.94 5.16 -0.12
C TYR A 554 6.52 4.62 1.26
N ASP A 555 6.35 5.53 2.23
CA ASP A 555 6.02 5.22 3.62
C ASP A 555 4.50 5.06 3.89
N ARG A 556 3.66 5.10 2.85
CA ARG A 556 2.19 5.01 2.93
C ARG A 556 1.52 6.14 3.75
N LEU A 557 2.19 7.26 3.90
CA LEU A 557 1.66 8.46 4.57
C LEU A 557 1.12 9.48 3.56
N ASP A 558 0.48 9.01 2.48
CA ASP A 558 -0.02 9.85 1.37
C ASP A 558 -0.97 10.94 1.84
N ARG A 559 -1.79 10.67 2.87
CA ARG A 559 -2.74 11.64 3.43
C ARG A 559 -2.06 12.89 4.00
N LEU A 560 -0.78 12.81 4.41
CA LEU A 560 -0.03 14.00 4.86
C LEU A 560 0.13 15.04 3.76
N ILE A 561 0.21 14.61 2.50
CA ILE A 561 0.28 15.52 1.34
C ILE A 561 -1.02 16.34 1.29
N THR A 562 -2.16 15.66 1.37
CA THR A 562 -3.48 16.32 1.39
C THR A 562 -3.67 17.18 2.65
N PHE A 563 -3.18 16.76 3.80
CA PHE A 563 -3.25 17.54 5.04
C PHE A 563 -2.52 18.87 4.93
N GLN A 564 -1.42 18.90 4.18
CA GLN A 564 -0.62 20.11 4.00
C GLN A 564 -1.11 20.96 2.82
N PHE A 565 -1.35 20.33 1.65
CA PHE A 565 -1.59 21.03 0.39
C PHE A 565 -3.03 20.96 -0.11
N GLY A 566 -3.94 20.33 0.64
CA GLY A 566 -5.33 20.15 0.20
C GLY A 566 -5.50 19.09 -0.90
N PRO A 567 -6.68 19.05 -1.53
CA PRO A 567 -6.98 18.07 -2.59
C PRO A 567 -6.29 18.42 -3.92
N VAL A 568 -6.26 17.46 -4.83
CA VAL A 568 -5.86 17.69 -6.22
C VAL A 568 -6.93 18.57 -6.89
N ARG A 569 -6.52 19.76 -7.34
CA ARG A 569 -7.38 20.73 -8.02
C ARG A 569 -7.30 20.63 -9.53
N ALA A 570 -6.17 20.16 -10.04
CA ALA A 570 -5.97 19.95 -11.46
C ALA A 570 -5.11 18.71 -11.70
N GLN A 571 -5.49 17.97 -12.72
CA GLN A 571 -4.76 16.79 -13.17
C GLN A 571 -4.46 16.90 -14.67
N LEU A 572 -3.19 16.72 -15.04
CA LEU A 572 -2.71 16.69 -16.42
C LEU A 572 -1.99 15.37 -16.68
N PRO A 573 -2.70 14.32 -17.06
CA PRO A 573 -2.05 13.12 -17.59
C PRO A 573 -1.42 13.44 -18.95
N ALA A 574 -0.34 12.72 -19.28
CA ALA A 574 0.24 12.78 -20.60
C ALA A 574 -0.78 12.33 -21.65
N GLU A 575 -0.87 13.03 -22.78
CA GLU A 575 -1.61 12.55 -23.94
C GLU A 575 -0.76 11.50 -24.63
N VAL A 576 -1.22 10.27 -24.61
CA VAL A 576 -0.53 9.15 -25.23
C VAL A 576 -1.08 8.98 -26.63
N THR A 577 -0.35 9.41 -27.64
CA THR A 577 -0.65 9.15 -29.04
C THR A 577 0.25 8.05 -29.63
N ALA A 578 1.41 7.83 -29.03
CA ALA A 578 2.39 6.84 -29.42
C ALA A 578 2.20 5.52 -28.65
N ARG A 579 2.70 4.45 -29.21
CA ARG A 579 2.69 3.11 -28.60
C ARG A 579 3.59 3.08 -27.37
N ARG A 580 3.13 2.43 -26.32
CA ARG A 580 3.85 2.27 -25.04
C ARG A 580 3.77 0.83 -24.59
N ASP A 581 4.85 0.10 -24.83
CA ASP A 581 4.91 -1.33 -24.54
C ASP A 581 5.83 -1.63 -23.36
N VAL A 582 5.42 -2.57 -22.54
CA VAL A 582 6.28 -3.18 -21.52
C VAL A 582 6.56 -4.61 -21.95
N VAL A 583 7.79 -4.87 -22.39
CA VAL A 583 8.27 -6.21 -22.73
C VAL A 583 8.79 -6.87 -21.45
N VAL A 584 8.27 -8.05 -21.15
CA VAL A 584 8.59 -8.76 -19.91
C VAL A 584 9.56 -9.91 -20.21
N HIS A 585 10.79 -9.79 -19.71
CA HIS A 585 11.83 -10.81 -19.81
C HIS A 585 11.85 -11.67 -18.55
N ARG A 586 11.84 -12.98 -18.70
CA ARG A 586 12.06 -13.90 -17.57
C ARG A 586 13.54 -14.18 -17.44
N THR A 587 14.03 -14.24 -16.21
CA THR A 587 15.41 -14.59 -15.90
C THR A 587 15.46 -15.91 -15.15
N GLU A 588 16.59 -16.61 -15.24
CA GLU A 588 16.87 -17.84 -14.48
C GLU A 588 17.43 -17.55 -13.08
N PHE A 589 17.52 -16.28 -12.68
CA PHE A 589 18.06 -15.89 -11.38
C PHE A 589 17.27 -16.55 -10.24
N ASP A 590 18.00 -17.15 -9.33
CA ASP A 590 17.49 -17.69 -8.07
C ASP A 590 18.34 -17.21 -6.89
N SER A 591 17.76 -17.12 -5.70
CA SER A 591 18.44 -16.59 -4.53
C SER A 591 17.91 -17.18 -3.24
N ASP A 592 18.84 -17.49 -2.38
CA ASP A 592 18.60 -17.92 -0.98
C ASP A 592 18.66 -16.75 0.01
N ALA A 593 18.83 -15.51 -0.46
CA ALA A 593 18.96 -14.34 0.39
C ALA A 593 17.72 -14.14 1.28
N VAL A 594 17.96 -13.89 2.55
CA VAL A 594 16.90 -13.76 3.58
C VAL A 594 16.36 -12.35 3.65
N ASP A 595 17.14 -11.37 3.19
CA ASP A 595 16.77 -9.95 3.19
C ASP A 595 16.99 -9.30 1.82
N ILE A 596 16.36 -8.15 1.65
CA ILE A 596 16.36 -7.44 0.37
C ILE A 596 17.75 -6.89 -0.01
N ALA A 597 18.60 -6.61 0.96
CA ALA A 597 19.93 -6.07 0.71
C ALA A 597 20.85 -7.16 0.16
N GLY A 598 20.81 -8.37 0.77
CA GLY A 598 21.51 -9.56 0.28
C GLY A 598 21.05 -9.93 -1.12
N LEU A 599 19.73 -9.95 -1.34
CA LEU A 599 19.14 -10.22 -2.65
C LEU A 599 19.62 -9.24 -3.74
N TYR A 600 19.68 -7.95 -3.43
CA TYR A 600 20.20 -6.96 -4.39
C TYR A 600 21.71 -7.08 -4.64
N ASN A 601 22.48 -7.54 -3.66
CA ASN A 601 23.90 -7.79 -3.84
C ASN A 601 24.14 -9.03 -4.73
N GLU A 602 23.37 -10.10 -4.56
CA GLU A 602 23.43 -11.29 -5.41
C GLU A 602 23.01 -10.95 -6.87
N LEU A 603 21.90 -10.21 -7.06
CA LEU A 603 21.48 -9.71 -8.37
C LEU A 603 22.55 -8.87 -9.08
N ALA A 604 23.30 -8.06 -8.33
CA ALA A 604 24.30 -7.17 -8.91
C ALA A 604 25.48 -7.92 -9.56
N VAL A 605 25.78 -9.12 -9.07
CA VAL A 605 26.93 -9.92 -9.52
C VAL A 605 26.50 -11.17 -10.33
N ASP A 606 25.21 -11.40 -10.54
CA ASP A 606 24.73 -12.51 -11.36
C ASP A 606 25.12 -12.31 -12.83
N LEU A 607 26.02 -13.15 -13.30
CA LEU A 607 26.60 -13.02 -14.64
C LEU A 607 25.58 -13.28 -15.74
N THR A 608 24.77 -14.31 -15.60
CA THR A 608 23.77 -14.73 -16.61
C THR A 608 22.73 -13.65 -16.82
N ARG A 609 22.18 -13.15 -15.75
CA ARG A 609 21.19 -12.06 -15.75
C ARG A 609 21.76 -10.76 -16.31
N ASN A 610 22.98 -10.37 -15.90
CA ASN A 610 23.62 -9.15 -16.37
C ASN A 610 23.98 -9.22 -17.85
N LEU A 611 24.37 -10.41 -18.38
CA LEU A 611 24.58 -10.65 -19.81
C LEU A 611 23.29 -10.59 -20.60
N GLN A 612 22.20 -11.16 -20.09
CA GLN A 612 20.87 -11.06 -20.71
C GLN A 612 20.46 -9.60 -20.87
N VAL A 613 20.53 -8.81 -19.80
CA VAL A 613 20.25 -7.35 -19.84
C VAL A 613 21.12 -6.64 -20.88
N ALA A 614 22.43 -6.93 -20.90
CA ALA A 614 23.35 -6.29 -21.82
C ALA A 614 23.08 -6.67 -23.28
N ALA A 615 22.74 -7.93 -23.58
CA ALA A 615 22.37 -8.39 -24.90
C ALA A 615 21.12 -7.69 -25.44
N ASP A 616 20.05 -7.60 -24.63
CA ASP A 616 18.82 -6.93 -25.00
C ASP A 616 19.05 -5.41 -25.25
N VAL A 617 19.93 -4.78 -24.45
CA VAL A 617 20.34 -3.38 -24.66
C VAL A 617 21.06 -3.21 -25.99
N VAL A 618 22.02 -4.11 -26.34
CA VAL A 618 22.77 -4.04 -27.59
C VAL A 618 21.88 -4.29 -28.81
N GLU A 619 20.90 -5.17 -28.69
CA GLU A 619 19.88 -5.38 -29.72
C GLU A 619 19.08 -4.10 -29.97
N ALA A 620 18.59 -3.44 -28.93
CA ALA A 620 17.88 -2.17 -29.05
C ALA A 620 18.76 -1.05 -29.66
N LEU A 621 20.05 -0.97 -29.24
CA LEU A 621 21.01 -0.01 -29.83
C LEU A 621 21.24 -0.28 -31.32
N SER A 622 21.32 -1.56 -31.70
CA SER A 622 21.47 -1.96 -33.13
C SER A 622 20.21 -1.60 -33.93
N GLY A 623 19.03 -1.63 -33.30
CA GLY A 623 17.79 -1.15 -33.88
C GLY A 623 17.64 0.37 -33.98
N GLY A 624 18.64 1.15 -33.56
CA GLY A 624 18.63 2.62 -33.62
C GLY A 624 18.02 3.31 -32.40
N HIS A 625 17.69 2.58 -31.34
CA HIS A 625 17.09 3.11 -30.12
C HIS A 625 18.14 3.77 -29.20
N SER A 626 17.70 4.73 -28.41
CA SER A 626 18.48 5.34 -27.33
C SER A 626 18.04 4.77 -25.97
N CYS A 627 19.00 4.14 -25.27
CA CYS A 627 18.69 3.26 -24.14
C CYS A 627 19.04 3.88 -22.78
N LEU A 628 18.10 3.82 -21.84
CA LEU A 628 18.31 4.10 -20.41
C LEU A 628 18.24 2.81 -19.62
N VAL A 629 19.35 2.42 -18.98
CA VAL A 629 19.43 1.21 -18.14
C VAL A 629 19.47 1.62 -16.68
N LEU A 630 18.50 1.15 -15.88
CA LEU A 630 18.41 1.49 -14.46
C LEU A 630 18.86 0.35 -13.56
N VAL A 631 19.81 0.66 -12.70
CA VAL A 631 20.39 -0.24 -11.70
C VAL A 631 20.28 0.34 -10.29
N ASN A 632 20.51 -0.48 -9.25
CA ASN A 632 20.43 -0.07 -7.85
C ASN A 632 21.68 -0.35 -7.01
N ARG A 633 22.74 -0.89 -7.64
CA ARG A 633 24.05 -1.17 -7.05
C ARG A 633 25.17 -0.71 -7.98
N LEU A 634 26.29 -0.29 -7.39
CA LEU A 634 27.47 0.12 -8.17
C LEU A 634 28.08 -1.06 -8.93
N ASP A 635 28.12 -2.24 -8.30
CA ASP A 635 28.62 -3.46 -8.96
C ASP A 635 27.78 -3.81 -10.20
N ALA A 636 26.43 -3.73 -10.10
CA ALA A 636 25.55 -3.92 -11.25
C ALA A 636 25.79 -2.87 -12.34
N LEU A 637 26.02 -1.61 -11.96
CA LEU A 637 26.34 -0.54 -12.93
C LEU A 637 27.62 -0.87 -13.70
N SER A 638 28.69 -1.22 -13.00
CA SER A 638 29.98 -1.54 -13.61
C SER A 638 29.91 -2.80 -14.48
N ASN A 639 29.28 -3.86 -14.00
CA ASN A 639 29.16 -5.12 -14.72
C ASN A 639 28.33 -4.99 -15.99
N ILE A 640 27.16 -4.36 -15.92
CA ILE A 640 26.28 -4.18 -17.07
C ILE A 640 26.91 -3.21 -18.10
N GLU A 641 27.54 -2.12 -17.64
CA GLU A 641 28.26 -1.20 -18.53
C GLU A 641 29.38 -1.91 -19.27
N SER A 642 30.22 -2.72 -18.60
CA SER A 642 31.30 -3.51 -19.21
C SER A 642 30.75 -4.48 -20.24
N ASN A 643 29.75 -5.27 -19.88
CA ASN A 643 29.13 -6.24 -20.79
C ASN A 643 28.53 -5.56 -22.04
N ILE A 644 27.86 -4.42 -21.89
CA ILE A 644 27.34 -3.65 -23.04
C ILE A 644 28.47 -3.20 -23.95
N ARG A 645 29.57 -2.66 -23.40
CA ARG A 645 30.72 -2.22 -24.21
C ARG A 645 31.39 -3.37 -24.96
N GLU A 646 31.56 -4.51 -24.30
CA GLU A 646 32.15 -5.71 -24.90
C GLU A 646 31.27 -6.26 -26.03
N LEU A 647 29.96 -6.37 -25.80
CA LEU A 647 29.00 -6.84 -26.79
C LEU A 647 28.85 -5.84 -27.96
N CYS A 648 28.84 -4.54 -27.70
CA CYS A 648 28.88 -3.50 -28.75
C CYS A 648 30.12 -3.63 -29.63
N THR A 649 31.29 -3.85 -29.01
CA THR A 649 32.56 -4.01 -29.73
C THR A 649 32.52 -5.27 -30.61
N ALA A 650 32.05 -6.40 -30.05
CA ALA A 650 31.92 -7.65 -30.77
C ALA A 650 30.91 -7.59 -31.93
N GLY A 651 29.80 -6.86 -31.73
CA GLY A 651 28.75 -6.69 -32.73
C GLY A 651 28.96 -5.51 -33.71
N GLY A 652 30.07 -4.76 -33.60
CA GLY A 652 30.32 -3.60 -34.44
C GLY A 652 29.41 -2.39 -34.22
N VAL A 653 28.76 -2.32 -33.04
CA VAL A 653 27.85 -1.23 -32.68
C VAL A 653 28.63 -0.05 -32.11
N THR A 654 28.64 1.09 -32.81
CA THR A 654 29.43 2.31 -32.46
C THR A 654 28.55 3.37 -31.80
N VAL A 655 27.94 3.04 -30.66
CA VAL A 655 27.10 3.96 -29.90
C VAL A 655 27.81 4.33 -28.59
N PRO A 656 27.83 5.61 -28.16
CA PRO A 656 28.46 5.99 -26.92
C PRO A 656 27.69 5.39 -25.73
N VAL A 657 28.42 4.69 -24.85
CA VAL A 657 27.92 4.13 -23.58
C VAL A 657 28.50 4.97 -22.45
N VAL A 658 27.65 5.56 -21.64
CA VAL A 658 28.01 6.40 -20.48
C VAL A 658 27.32 5.94 -19.23
N SER A 659 27.88 6.22 -18.06
CA SER A 659 27.30 5.85 -16.78
C SER A 659 27.14 7.03 -15.84
N LEU A 660 26.16 6.93 -14.91
CA LEU A 660 25.85 7.96 -13.93
C LEU A 660 25.50 7.34 -12.56
N SER A 661 26.25 7.78 -11.54
CA SER A 661 26.04 7.35 -10.16
C SER A 661 25.85 8.56 -9.23
N GLY A 662 25.55 8.27 -7.94
CA GLY A 662 25.49 9.30 -6.90
C GLY A 662 26.85 9.99 -6.64
N ALA A 663 27.95 9.31 -6.93
CA ALA A 663 29.31 9.81 -6.76
C ALA A 663 29.82 10.61 -7.96
N SER A 664 29.09 10.67 -9.10
CA SER A 664 29.50 11.39 -10.30
C SER A 664 29.63 12.88 -10.03
N SER A 665 30.75 13.47 -10.51
CA SER A 665 31.05 14.91 -10.37
C SER A 665 30.07 15.78 -11.18
N PRO A 666 29.99 17.08 -10.92
CA PRO A 666 29.24 18.01 -11.77
C PRO A 666 29.66 17.98 -13.24
N GLU A 667 30.98 17.86 -13.49
CA GLU A 667 31.59 17.78 -14.82
C GLU A 667 31.18 16.47 -15.52
N ASP A 668 31.19 15.34 -14.82
CA ASP A 668 30.70 14.08 -15.37
C ASP A 668 29.23 14.14 -15.75
N ARG A 669 28.41 14.76 -14.90
CA ARG A 669 26.98 14.98 -15.20
C ARG A 669 26.76 15.86 -16.43
N GLU A 670 27.58 16.86 -16.62
CA GLU A 670 27.53 17.73 -17.80
C GLU A 670 27.95 16.97 -19.05
N ARG A 671 29.07 16.23 -19.00
CA ARG A 671 29.54 15.35 -20.08
C ARG A 671 28.48 14.33 -20.49
N VAL A 672 27.84 13.65 -19.53
CA VAL A 672 26.75 12.70 -19.82
C VAL A 672 25.58 13.40 -20.50
N ARG A 673 25.22 14.60 -20.05
CA ARG A 673 24.15 15.40 -20.66
C ARG A 673 24.47 15.76 -22.12
N ASP A 674 25.68 16.13 -22.37
CA ASP A 674 26.16 16.47 -23.72
C ASP A 674 26.14 15.26 -24.65
N VAL A 675 26.63 14.11 -24.18
CA VAL A 675 26.66 12.87 -24.98
C VAL A 675 25.21 12.43 -25.31
N VAL A 676 24.34 12.39 -24.32
CA VAL A 676 22.93 12.00 -24.48
C VAL A 676 22.16 13.01 -25.34
N GLY A 677 22.54 14.30 -25.29
CA GLY A 677 21.91 15.37 -26.10
C GLY A 677 22.30 15.38 -27.58
N ARG A 678 23.40 14.73 -27.97
CA ARG A 678 23.90 14.74 -29.34
C ARG A 678 23.29 13.71 -30.29
N GLY A 679 22.60 12.69 -29.77
CA GLY A 679 22.00 11.66 -30.61
C GLY A 679 21.78 10.34 -29.89
N GLN A 680 21.92 9.23 -30.63
CA GLN A 680 21.78 7.88 -30.09
C GLN A 680 22.88 7.62 -29.03
N ALA A 681 22.46 7.15 -27.85
CA ALA A 681 23.35 6.84 -26.73
C ALA A 681 22.76 5.76 -25.81
N CYS A 682 23.63 5.09 -25.06
CA CYS A 682 23.25 4.24 -23.93
C CYS A 682 23.70 4.90 -22.61
N LEU A 683 22.77 5.09 -21.69
CA LEU A 683 23.04 5.57 -20.34
C LEU A 683 22.73 4.49 -19.32
N VAL A 684 23.75 4.01 -18.61
CA VAL A 684 23.58 3.13 -17.44
C VAL A 684 23.59 4.00 -16.18
N ALA A 685 22.52 4.00 -15.40
CA ALA A 685 22.40 4.94 -14.29
C ALA A 685 21.82 4.28 -13.01
N MET A 686 22.32 4.77 -11.88
CA MET A 686 21.67 4.51 -10.58
C MET A 686 20.29 5.17 -10.58
N GLY A 687 19.26 4.43 -10.18
CA GLY A 687 17.87 4.89 -10.24
C GLY A 687 17.64 6.28 -9.63
N GLN A 688 18.27 6.58 -8.48
CA GLN A 688 18.19 7.90 -7.84
C GLN A 688 18.83 9.02 -8.69
N SER A 689 19.92 8.72 -9.39
CA SER A 689 20.63 9.69 -10.21
C SER A 689 19.93 9.95 -11.56
N ALA A 690 19.30 8.91 -12.12
CA ALA A 690 18.47 9.03 -13.32
C ALA A 690 17.12 9.71 -13.05
N GLY A 691 16.57 9.54 -11.86
CA GLY A 691 15.29 10.13 -11.46
C GLY A 691 15.29 11.65 -11.39
N GLU A 692 16.45 12.30 -11.26
CA GLU A 692 16.54 13.69 -10.86
C GLU A 692 17.62 14.46 -11.64
N GLY A 693 17.22 15.51 -12.34
CA GLY A 693 18.13 16.57 -12.80
C GLY A 693 18.76 16.44 -14.20
N VAL A 694 18.66 15.31 -14.90
CA VAL A 694 19.14 15.19 -16.28
C VAL A 694 17.97 15.20 -17.25
N ASP A 695 17.96 16.16 -18.16
CA ASP A 695 17.01 16.22 -19.28
C ASP A 695 17.49 15.29 -20.39
N MET A 696 16.70 14.27 -20.76
CA MET A 696 17.09 13.20 -21.70
C MET A 696 16.04 13.05 -22.82
N PRO A 697 15.87 14.05 -23.69
CA PRO A 697 14.79 14.04 -24.69
C PRO A 697 14.98 12.98 -25.78
N SER A 698 16.20 12.45 -25.97
CA SER A 698 16.52 11.46 -27.00
C SER A 698 16.21 10.01 -26.60
N MET A 699 16.04 9.72 -25.30
CA MET A 699 15.80 8.36 -24.80
C MET A 699 14.38 7.90 -25.12
N ASP A 700 14.24 6.69 -25.69
CA ASP A 700 12.97 6.06 -26.05
C ASP A 700 12.82 4.63 -25.49
N THR A 701 13.88 4.00 -25.03
CA THR A 701 13.88 2.64 -24.51
C THR A 701 14.44 2.60 -23.09
N LEU A 702 13.69 1.97 -22.18
CA LEU A 702 14.04 1.89 -20.75
C LEU A 702 14.21 0.42 -20.35
N PHE A 703 15.33 0.10 -19.72
CA PHE A 703 15.64 -1.22 -19.16
C PHE A 703 15.60 -1.14 -17.64
N LEU A 704 14.65 -1.84 -17.03
CA LEU A 704 14.51 -1.96 -15.58
C LEU A 704 15.36 -3.14 -15.07
N ALA A 705 16.68 -2.99 -15.12
CA ALA A 705 17.61 -4.02 -14.71
C ALA A 705 17.61 -4.29 -13.20
N ALA A 706 17.12 -3.35 -12.39
CA ALA A 706 16.97 -3.53 -10.96
C ALA A 706 15.48 -3.61 -10.54
N PRO A 707 15.08 -4.60 -9.73
CA PRO A 707 13.73 -4.67 -9.20
C PRO A 707 13.49 -3.56 -8.17
N PHE A 708 12.28 -2.99 -8.16
CA PHE A 708 11.81 -2.02 -7.17
C PHE A 708 10.31 -2.17 -6.92
N ARG A 709 9.86 -1.80 -5.74
CA ARG A 709 8.46 -1.98 -5.31
C ARG A 709 7.61 -0.73 -5.49
N PHE A 710 8.21 0.46 -5.45
CA PHE A 710 7.48 1.72 -5.36
C PHE A 710 6.85 2.13 -6.70
N LYS A 711 5.51 2.17 -6.74
CA LYS A 711 4.73 2.52 -7.95
C LYS A 711 5.08 3.90 -8.53
N GLY A 712 5.36 4.89 -7.68
CA GLY A 712 5.74 6.23 -8.09
C GLY A 712 7.06 6.30 -8.88
N LEU A 713 8.03 5.42 -8.56
CA LEU A 713 9.28 5.31 -9.31
C LEU A 713 9.04 4.79 -10.73
N ALA A 714 8.11 3.84 -10.92
CA ALA A 714 7.76 3.35 -12.25
C ALA A 714 7.28 4.51 -13.15
N ILE A 715 6.40 5.37 -12.64
CA ILE A 715 5.90 6.54 -13.36
C ILE A 715 7.01 7.56 -13.64
N GLN A 716 7.90 7.82 -12.67
CA GLN A 716 9.02 8.74 -12.84
C GLN A 716 10.01 8.25 -13.88
N TYR A 717 10.36 6.96 -13.85
CA TYR A 717 11.33 6.37 -14.76
C TYR A 717 10.81 6.30 -16.19
N THR A 718 9.58 5.82 -16.38
CA THR A 718 8.94 5.79 -17.70
C THR A 718 8.73 7.20 -18.27
N GLY A 719 8.47 8.19 -17.42
CA GLY A 719 8.41 9.60 -17.82
C GLY A 719 9.73 10.17 -18.37
N ARG A 720 10.86 9.45 -18.27
CA ARG A 720 12.12 9.85 -18.90
C ARG A 720 12.18 9.49 -20.37
N VAL A 721 11.58 8.40 -20.77
CA VAL A 721 11.55 7.91 -22.15
C VAL A 721 10.27 8.29 -22.90
N THR A 722 9.32 8.94 -22.26
CA THR A 722 8.05 9.39 -22.86
C THR A 722 7.94 10.91 -22.99
N ARG A 723 9.05 11.62 -23.08
CA ARG A 723 9.03 13.09 -23.18
C ARG A 723 8.48 13.62 -24.49
N ASP A 724 8.70 12.90 -25.57
CA ASP A 724 8.01 13.14 -26.84
C ASP A 724 6.71 12.31 -26.85
N PRO A 725 5.54 12.94 -26.80
CA PRO A 725 4.26 12.23 -26.78
C PRO A 725 3.94 11.50 -28.09
N ASN A 726 4.66 11.81 -29.18
CA ASN A 726 4.46 11.24 -30.51
C ASN A 726 5.47 10.13 -30.84
N ARG A 727 6.45 9.88 -29.98
CA ARG A 727 7.47 8.85 -30.16
C ARG A 727 7.11 7.61 -29.37
N ASP A 728 7.17 6.46 -30.04
CA ASP A 728 6.99 5.17 -29.37
C ASP A 728 8.06 4.96 -28.29
N ALA A 729 7.65 4.34 -27.20
CA ALA A 729 8.54 4.07 -26.09
C ALA A 729 8.38 2.63 -25.61
N VAL A 730 9.49 1.97 -25.31
CA VAL A 730 9.51 0.58 -24.84
C VAL A 730 10.17 0.51 -23.46
N VAL A 731 9.58 -0.31 -22.60
CA VAL A 731 10.14 -0.66 -21.29
C VAL A 731 10.43 -2.15 -21.26
N HIS A 732 11.67 -2.52 -21.03
CA HIS A 732 12.09 -3.90 -20.77
C HIS A 732 12.12 -4.12 -19.27
N ASP A 733 11.28 -5.02 -18.77
CA ASP A 733 11.17 -5.36 -17.33
C ASP A 733 11.59 -6.79 -17.06
N TYR A 734 12.66 -6.98 -16.27
CA TYR A 734 13.24 -8.28 -15.94
C TYR A 734 12.56 -8.88 -14.71
N VAL A 735 11.98 -10.06 -14.90
CA VAL A 735 11.21 -10.79 -13.90
C VAL A 735 11.98 -12.01 -13.43
N ASP A 736 12.49 -11.92 -12.22
CA ASP A 736 13.21 -12.99 -11.53
C ASP A 736 12.16 -13.95 -10.90
N ALA A 737 11.60 -14.83 -11.74
CA ALA A 737 10.40 -15.61 -11.42
C ALA A 737 10.60 -16.63 -10.29
N ASN A 738 11.83 -17.09 -10.07
CA ASN A 738 12.17 -18.05 -9.01
C ASN A 738 12.18 -17.43 -7.61
N VAL A 739 12.20 -16.07 -7.51
CA VAL A 739 12.24 -15.35 -6.25
C VAL A 739 10.88 -14.68 -5.94
N PRO A 740 10.05 -15.25 -5.04
CA PRO A 740 8.67 -14.76 -4.79
C PRO A 740 8.60 -13.28 -4.39
N MET A 741 9.60 -12.77 -3.69
CA MET A 741 9.67 -11.35 -3.29
C MET A 741 9.78 -10.44 -4.52
N LEU A 742 10.56 -10.82 -5.53
CA LEU A 742 10.75 -10.03 -6.75
C LEU A 742 9.52 -10.09 -7.66
N VAL A 743 8.84 -11.24 -7.71
CA VAL A 743 7.54 -11.38 -8.41
C VAL A 743 6.48 -10.44 -7.81
N GLN A 744 6.43 -10.32 -6.48
CA GLN A 744 5.51 -9.39 -5.82
C GLN A 744 5.85 -7.92 -6.16
N MET A 745 7.14 -7.57 -6.26
CA MET A 745 7.55 -6.23 -6.67
C MET A 745 7.14 -5.91 -8.11
N MET A 746 7.30 -6.87 -9.03
CA MET A 746 6.87 -6.77 -10.42
C MET A 746 5.37 -6.49 -10.54
N SER A 747 4.52 -7.25 -9.85
CA SER A 747 3.06 -7.04 -9.83
C SER A 747 2.68 -5.58 -9.51
N GLY A 748 3.36 -4.99 -8.52
CA GLY A 748 3.16 -3.58 -8.15
C GLY A 748 3.54 -2.59 -9.26
N ARG A 749 4.67 -2.83 -9.97
CA ARG A 749 5.11 -2.01 -11.11
C ARG A 749 4.14 -2.10 -12.27
N HIS A 750 3.78 -3.31 -12.68
CA HIS A 750 2.86 -3.54 -13.80
C HIS A 750 1.49 -2.90 -13.57
N SER A 751 0.95 -3.00 -12.36
CA SER A 751 -0.29 -2.30 -12.00
C SER A 751 -0.19 -0.79 -12.18
N ALA A 752 0.95 -0.18 -11.82
CA ALA A 752 1.16 1.25 -11.98
C ALA A 752 1.32 1.65 -13.46
N LEU A 753 2.05 0.86 -14.24
CA LEU A 753 2.26 1.11 -15.67
C LEU A 753 0.98 0.99 -16.47
N LYS A 754 0.16 -0.04 -16.23
CA LYS A 754 -1.17 -0.18 -16.86
C LYS A 754 -2.07 1.04 -16.61
N LYS A 755 -2.07 1.59 -15.40
CA LYS A 755 -2.85 2.79 -15.05
C LYS A 755 -2.39 4.05 -15.78
N THR A 756 -1.18 4.08 -16.28
CA THR A 756 -0.60 5.20 -17.04
C THR A 756 -0.55 4.95 -18.55
N GLY A 757 -1.30 3.95 -19.04
CA GLY A 757 -1.51 3.71 -20.47
C GLY A 757 -0.43 2.85 -21.13
N TRP A 758 0.34 2.05 -20.35
CA TRP A 758 1.30 1.09 -20.88
C TRP A 758 0.63 -0.28 -21.11
N GLU A 759 0.92 -0.91 -22.22
CA GLU A 759 0.51 -2.27 -22.52
C GLU A 759 1.58 -3.26 -22.11
N ILE A 760 1.19 -4.31 -21.36
CA ILE A 760 2.13 -5.37 -20.95
C ILE A 760 2.14 -6.43 -22.04
N VAL A 761 3.22 -6.49 -22.78
CA VAL A 761 3.47 -7.49 -23.81
C VAL A 761 4.27 -8.60 -23.18
N LYS A 762 3.75 -9.82 -23.20
CA LYS A 762 4.52 -11.00 -22.79
C LYS A 762 5.49 -11.32 -23.91
N ASP A 763 6.75 -11.57 -23.54
CA ASP A 763 7.73 -12.07 -24.48
C ASP A 763 7.21 -13.38 -25.11
N ALA A 764 7.34 -13.50 -26.41
CA ALA A 764 6.89 -14.68 -27.17
C ALA A 764 7.92 -15.80 -27.17
N SER A 765 8.97 -15.72 -26.35
CA SER A 765 10.02 -16.75 -26.25
C SER A 765 9.72 -17.75 -25.16
#